data_3fd4ffb85f154d0c1ce0aa242c4adf35
#
_entry.id   3fd4ffb85f154d0c1ce0aa242c4adf35
#
_cell.length_a   1.000
_cell.length_b   1.000
_cell.length_c   1.000
_cell.angle_alpha   90.00
_cell.angle_beta   90.00
_cell.angle_gamma   90.00
#
_symmetry.space_group_name_H-M   'P 1'
#
loop_
_entity.id
_entity.type
_entity.pdbx_description
1 polymer ?
#
loop_
_entity_poly.entity_id
_entity_poly.type
_entity_poly.pdbx_seq_one_letter_code
_entity_poly.pdbx_strand_id
1 'polypeptide(L)'
;MKKVIYSLLFLFTAIFTACDEDLPKASFDLYEVKSLLASAGDMNVALNWEAYDEARPSEYLIIWTAGSTDVEGGEMTVGADQRNATIEKLENDIAYTFSVQPRYPSGLAGKITVSSTPKNSRYPVTELVAAAGNERVRLTWKKPASERFTNYQITVNPSGKVITLDDTSLESYVVDGLKNDQPYTFSILCSYPIGNSEPIETTATPGQVSPIISNTELVLWETADFAYNDMYFMSGDVQTVSWDFGDGTTSSELNPAHAFSATGTYKVSVTVTYTSGATETGSMEITVTAYKWNSLNLNFGGLTGYVKTSNPVFSPDGRTMYIPTSTPAGHLFAIDVISGEFKWAFAINKITYGGGAVVGQDGTIYQCVRDKSIENVYAINPNGSKKWSLKLDGPIGAFPALSADGVLYCVTNKSTLYALNTANGAILWEQALEGSTGSAVAIDQSGNIYAGTSSAIYAFSPSREELWKLENVNVTEQGTFALVNSRLYATLKAAGGLIAIDMKTGAKEWAFPTSKGDAYFPIVDKNGTVYFTEKGSQTVFAVNSDGQKKWSKNVGNNLNYSGGALSADGTLYIGTQSKNKVLGLNTANGEIVFEETVGQQVMSAVTIGPDRRLYCGTIGADNIGAVKAFAIDKTIETGSWSVRGGDIQGTNRQK
;
A
#
# COMPACT_ATOMS: atom_id res chain seq x y z
N MET A 1 33.36 14.45 45.29
CA MET A 1 33.93 14.95 46.56
C MET A 1 35.08 14.03 46.92
N LYS A 2 36.33 14.44 46.68
CA LYS A 2 37.32 14.91 47.65
C LYS A 2 37.53 13.91 48.80
N LYS A 3 38.70 13.36 49.08
CA LYS A 3 40.07 13.90 49.32
C LYS A 3 41.03 12.69 49.41
N VAL A 4 42.20 12.58 48.82
CA VAL A 4 43.43 13.33 49.05
C VAL A 4 44.17 12.97 50.35
N ILE A 5 45.44 12.47 50.14
CA ILE A 5 46.72 12.82 50.84
C ILE A 5 46.94 12.09 52.20
N TYR A 6 48.10 11.53 52.51
CA TYR A 6 49.44 12.07 52.57
C TYR A 6 50.57 11.03 52.67
N SER A 7 51.65 11.35 52.07
CA SER A 7 53.01 10.88 52.22
C SER A 7 53.55 11.08 53.61
N LEU A 8 54.37 10.18 54.08
CA LEU A 8 55.50 10.63 54.99
C LEU A 8 56.73 9.75 54.79
N LEU A 9 57.75 10.41 54.34
CA LEU A 9 59.16 10.03 54.28
C LEU A 9 59.77 10.14 55.67
N PHE A 10 60.44 9.09 56.15
CA PHE A 10 61.42 9.27 57.21
C PHE A 10 62.76 8.58 56.88
N LEU A 11 63.73 9.39 56.67
CA LEU A 11 65.15 9.12 56.57
C LEU A 11 65.70 8.94 57.98
N PHE A 12 66.47 7.88 58.30
CA PHE A 12 67.42 7.87 59.39
C PHE A 12 68.68 7.07 59.02
N THR A 13 69.72 7.81 58.93
CA THR A 13 71.11 7.37 58.94
C THR A 13 71.50 6.94 60.38
N ALA A 14 72.21 5.82 60.55
CA ALA A 14 73.42 5.76 61.39
C ALA A 14 73.91 4.32 61.64
N ILE A 15 75.11 4.16 61.34
CA ILE A 15 76.32 3.76 62.13
C ILE A 15 76.56 2.23 62.17
N PHE A 16 77.70 1.90 61.57
CA PHE A 16 78.40 0.63 61.65
C PHE A 16 78.86 0.35 63.08
N THR A 17 78.55 -0.86 63.57
CA THR A 17 79.41 -1.63 64.44
C THR A 17 79.36 -3.09 64.00
N ALA A 18 80.56 -3.60 63.70
CA ALA A 18 80.73 -5.01 63.39
C ALA A 18 80.53 -5.87 64.62
N CYS A 19 79.68 -6.92 64.48
CA CYS A 19 79.73 -8.12 65.25
C CYS A 19 79.38 -9.30 64.34
N ASP A 20 80.28 -10.24 64.24
CA ASP A 20 80.08 -11.55 63.71
C ASP A 20 78.96 -12.24 64.57
N GLU A 21 77.77 -12.36 63.97
CA GLU A 21 76.80 -13.33 64.45
C GLU A 21 76.14 -13.97 63.21
N ASP A 22 76.07 -15.25 63.21
CA ASP A 22 75.43 -16.09 62.21
C ASP A 22 74.09 -15.51 61.74
N LEU A 23 74.11 -14.99 60.52
CA LEU A 23 72.85 -14.63 59.85
C LEU A 23 71.94 -15.87 59.77
N PRO A 24 70.70 -15.80 60.30
CA PRO A 24 69.76 -16.90 60.08
C PRO A 24 69.64 -17.05 58.60
N LYS A 25 69.87 -18.30 58.13
CA LYS A 25 69.54 -18.70 56.74
C LYS A 25 68.13 -18.23 56.49
N ALA A 26 67.95 -17.27 55.60
CA ALA A 26 66.63 -16.90 55.14
C ALA A 26 65.96 -18.15 54.63
N SER A 27 65.00 -18.66 55.39
CA SER A 27 64.09 -19.67 54.91
C SER A 27 63.27 -18.96 53.83
N PHE A 28 63.62 -19.23 52.58
CA PHE A 28 62.74 -18.79 51.50
C PHE A 28 61.47 -19.62 51.62
N ASP A 29 60.39 -18.98 52.08
CA ASP A 29 59.07 -19.60 52.16
C ASP A 29 58.70 -20.04 50.77
N LEU A 30 58.57 -21.35 50.57
CA LEU A 30 58.13 -21.95 49.31
C LEU A 30 56.60 -21.85 49.27
N TYR A 31 56.08 -20.76 48.76
CA TYR A 31 54.63 -20.55 48.61
C TYR A 31 54.02 -21.53 47.62
N GLU A 32 53.02 -22.26 48.05
CA GLU A 32 52.11 -23.02 47.16
C GLU A 32 51.20 -22.07 46.38
N VAL A 33 50.40 -22.53 45.41
CA VAL A 33 49.35 -21.67 44.81
C VAL A 33 48.25 -21.41 45.84
N LYS A 34 47.65 -20.23 45.76
CA LYS A 34 46.61 -19.78 46.72
C LYS A 34 45.27 -20.48 46.47
N SER A 35 44.96 -20.73 45.19
CA SER A 35 43.77 -21.46 44.78
C SER A 35 44.02 -22.18 43.45
N LEU A 36 43.26 -23.26 43.21
CA LEU A 36 43.29 -24.00 41.93
C LEU A 36 41.86 -24.37 41.57
N LEU A 37 41.44 -23.95 40.37
CA LEU A 37 40.17 -24.27 39.79
C LEU A 37 40.37 -25.08 38.49
N ALA A 38 39.47 -26.02 38.25
CA ALA A 38 39.45 -26.80 37.03
C ALA A 38 38.08 -26.70 36.33
N SER A 39 38.09 -26.43 35.07
CA SER A 39 36.90 -26.39 34.22
C SER A 39 37.00 -27.51 33.16
N ALA A 40 36.05 -28.46 33.24
CA ALA A 40 36.00 -29.55 32.27
C ALA A 40 35.56 -29.08 30.89
N GLY A 41 36.24 -29.52 29.88
CA GLY A 41 35.90 -29.41 28.47
C GLY A 41 35.84 -30.77 27.76
N ASP A 42 35.64 -30.77 26.44
CA ASP A 42 35.66 -31.99 25.65
C ASP A 42 37.10 -32.43 25.39
N MET A 43 37.49 -33.56 25.96
CA MET A 43 38.87 -34.10 25.96
C MET A 43 39.93 -33.16 26.51
N ASN A 44 39.55 -32.17 27.31
CA ASN A 44 40.46 -31.26 27.96
C ASN A 44 39.95 -30.80 29.32
N VAL A 45 40.85 -30.21 30.08
CA VAL A 45 40.53 -29.52 31.32
C VAL A 45 41.37 -28.24 31.36
N ALA A 46 40.70 -27.10 31.53
CA ALA A 46 41.33 -25.82 31.76
C ALA A 46 41.57 -25.64 33.27
N LEU A 47 42.79 -25.41 33.64
CA LEU A 47 43.20 -25.06 35.02
C LEU A 47 43.42 -23.59 35.14
N ASN A 48 42.99 -22.99 36.24
CA ASN A 48 43.25 -21.61 36.64
C ASN A 48 43.68 -21.58 38.10
N TRP A 49 44.74 -20.84 38.40
CA TRP A 49 45.22 -20.71 39.78
C TRP A 49 45.61 -19.28 40.12
N GLU A 50 45.57 -18.99 41.39
CA GLU A 50 46.07 -17.74 41.98
C GLU A 50 47.40 -18.01 42.71
N ALA A 51 48.36 -17.12 42.58
CA ALA A 51 49.59 -17.13 43.37
C ALA A 51 49.51 -16.07 44.47
N TYR A 52 50.32 -16.22 45.54
CA TYR A 52 50.53 -15.13 46.49
C TYR A 52 51.34 -14.01 45.88
N ASP A 53 51.13 -12.78 46.27
CA ASP A 53 51.75 -11.61 45.70
C ASP A 53 53.30 -11.60 45.94
N GLU A 54 53.74 -12.21 46.99
CA GLU A 54 55.15 -12.35 47.35
C GLU A 54 55.86 -13.53 46.67
N ALA A 55 55.08 -14.44 46.08
CA ALA A 55 55.60 -15.64 45.44
C ALA A 55 56.39 -15.26 44.15
N ARG A 56 57.58 -15.83 44.01
CA ARG A 56 58.44 -15.66 42.84
C ARG A 56 58.95 -17.04 42.35
N PRO A 57 58.08 -17.93 41.89
CA PRO A 57 58.49 -19.19 41.31
C PRO A 57 59.24 -18.98 40.01
N SER A 58 60.07 -19.91 39.62
CA SER A 58 60.71 -19.97 38.30
C SER A 58 59.76 -20.53 37.23
N GLU A 59 58.88 -21.44 37.61
CA GLU A 59 57.86 -22.11 36.80
C GLU A 59 56.84 -22.78 37.68
N TYR A 60 55.71 -23.26 37.04
CA TYR A 60 54.75 -24.13 37.70
C TYR A 60 54.82 -25.49 37.04
N LEU A 61 54.99 -26.55 37.82
CA LEU A 61 54.85 -27.94 37.45
C LEU A 61 53.41 -28.37 37.61
N ILE A 62 52.80 -28.83 36.53
CA ILE A 62 51.45 -29.36 36.48
C ILE A 62 51.52 -30.86 36.24
N ILE A 63 50.90 -31.64 37.13
CA ILE A 63 50.85 -33.09 37.01
C ILE A 63 49.39 -33.51 37.03
N TRP A 64 49.00 -34.44 36.17
CA TRP A 64 47.67 -35.06 36.22
C TRP A 64 47.77 -36.57 36.24
N THR A 65 46.83 -37.16 36.95
CA THR A 65 46.68 -38.63 37.06
C THR A 65 45.26 -39.01 36.75
N ALA A 66 45.08 -40.03 35.92
CA ALA A 66 43.75 -40.56 35.65
C ALA A 66 43.26 -41.42 36.83
N GLY A 67 41.95 -41.39 37.08
CA GLY A 67 41.29 -42.28 38.04
C GLY A 67 41.11 -43.71 37.56
N SER A 68 41.57 -44.03 36.33
CA SER A 68 41.60 -45.36 35.75
C SER A 68 43.03 -45.82 35.56
N THR A 69 43.34 -47.08 35.81
CA THR A 69 44.66 -47.68 35.58
C THR A 69 45.03 -47.86 34.14
N ASP A 70 44.03 -47.83 33.25
CA ASP A 70 44.21 -48.08 31.80
C ASP A 70 44.49 -46.79 31.02
N VAL A 71 44.49 -45.64 31.72
CA VAL A 71 44.71 -44.33 31.12
C VAL A 71 45.93 -43.66 31.76
N GLU A 72 46.87 -43.24 30.95
CA GLU A 72 48.09 -42.60 31.40
C GLU A 72 47.84 -41.16 31.89
N GLY A 73 48.48 -40.81 32.98
CA GLY A 73 48.62 -39.43 33.40
C GLY A 73 49.72 -38.70 32.63
N GLY A 74 50.08 -37.52 33.07
CA GLY A 74 51.15 -36.74 32.44
C GLY A 74 51.61 -35.58 33.32
N GLU A 75 52.62 -34.90 32.79
CA GLU A 75 53.11 -33.67 33.43
C GLU A 75 53.49 -32.62 32.37
N MET A 76 53.43 -31.36 32.76
CA MET A 76 53.93 -30.25 31.95
C MET A 76 54.41 -29.09 32.88
N THR A 77 55.24 -28.23 32.34
CA THR A 77 55.61 -26.99 33.04
C THR A 77 55.14 -25.79 32.28
N VAL A 78 54.80 -24.74 33.01
CA VAL A 78 54.42 -23.46 32.45
C VAL A 78 55.21 -22.34 33.15
N GLY A 79 55.41 -21.23 32.45
CA GLY A 79 56.24 -20.13 32.93
C GLY A 79 55.69 -19.47 34.19
N ALA A 80 56.58 -18.79 34.90
CA ALA A 80 56.33 -18.10 36.18
C ALA A 80 55.17 -17.08 36.14
N ASP A 81 54.92 -16.48 35.00
CA ASP A 81 53.84 -15.46 34.82
C ASP A 81 52.51 -16.07 34.45
N GLN A 82 52.41 -17.34 34.10
CA GLN A 82 51.18 -17.99 33.73
C GLN A 82 50.33 -18.35 34.97
N ARG A 83 49.02 -18.14 34.84
CA ARG A 83 48.02 -18.43 35.88
C ARG A 83 46.93 -19.40 35.39
N ASN A 84 47.10 -19.93 34.19
CA ASN A 84 46.21 -20.92 33.58
C ASN A 84 47.02 -21.91 32.69
N ALA A 85 46.42 -23.07 32.46
CA ALA A 85 46.89 -24.05 31.49
C ALA A 85 45.70 -24.92 31.03
N THR A 86 45.67 -25.32 29.80
CA THR A 86 44.72 -26.31 29.30
C THR A 86 45.45 -27.62 29.03
N ILE A 87 44.98 -28.69 29.69
CA ILE A 87 45.48 -30.04 29.49
C ILE A 87 44.59 -30.68 28.42
N GLU A 88 45.18 -30.97 27.31
CA GLU A 88 44.53 -31.51 26.11
C GLU A 88 44.69 -33.03 25.99
N LYS A 89 43.89 -33.64 25.08
CA LYS A 89 43.93 -35.07 24.76
C LYS A 89 43.64 -36.00 25.96
N LEU A 90 42.82 -35.52 26.87
CA LEU A 90 42.29 -36.32 27.96
C LEU A 90 41.13 -37.21 27.47
N GLU A 91 40.89 -38.32 28.10
CA GLU A 91 39.74 -39.15 27.81
C GLU A 91 38.51 -38.61 28.54
N ASN A 92 37.39 -38.48 27.80
CA ASN A 92 36.13 -38.06 28.40
C ASN A 92 35.58 -39.11 29.37
N ASP A 93 34.83 -38.67 30.34
CA ASP A 93 34.19 -39.48 31.38
C ASP A 93 35.18 -40.19 32.33
N ILE A 94 36.46 -39.95 32.23
CA ILE A 94 37.50 -40.36 33.16
C ILE A 94 37.78 -39.19 34.14
N ALA A 95 37.72 -39.46 35.41
CA ALA A 95 38.09 -38.44 36.42
C ALA A 95 39.64 -38.31 36.47
N TYR A 96 40.12 -37.11 36.31
CA TYR A 96 41.54 -36.79 36.49
C TYR A 96 41.72 -35.95 37.72
N THR A 97 42.81 -36.18 38.45
CA THR A 97 43.29 -35.31 39.50
C THR A 97 44.49 -34.54 39.02
N PHE A 98 44.35 -33.21 39.00
CA PHE A 98 45.39 -32.28 38.59
C PHE A 98 46.05 -31.68 39.82
N SER A 99 47.38 -31.46 39.77
CA SER A 99 48.12 -30.73 40.79
C SER A 99 48.91 -29.62 40.14
N VAL A 100 48.96 -28.46 40.79
CA VAL A 100 49.81 -27.34 40.39
C VAL A 100 50.80 -27.09 41.53
N GLN A 101 52.10 -27.14 41.20
CA GLN A 101 53.18 -27.03 42.17
C GLN A 101 54.18 -25.98 41.69
N PRO A 102 54.34 -24.86 42.40
CA PRO A 102 55.39 -23.86 42.08
C PRO A 102 56.77 -24.43 42.28
N ARG A 103 57.67 -24.18 41.34
CA ARG A 103 59.10 -24.49 41.47
C ARG A 103 59.90 -23.23 41.70
N TYR A 104 60.73 -23.25 42.71
CA TYR A 104 61.65 -22.19 43.08
C TYR A 104 63.09 -22.64 42.89
N PRO A 105 64.06 -21.71 42.81
CA PRO A 105 65.47 -22.12 42.75
C PRO A 105 65.92 -22.98 43.94
N SER A 106 65.23 -22.89 45.05
CA SER A 106 65.50 -23.65 46.29
C SER A 106 64.76 -25.00 46.36
N GLY A 107 63.83 -25.30 45.46
CA GLY A 107 63.08 -26.52 45.46
C GLY A 107 61.61 -26.35 45.05
N LEU A 108 60.80 -27.41 45.19
CA LEU A 108 59.38 -27.43 44.89
C LEU A 108 58.61 -27.02 46.16
N ALA A 109 57.60 -26.16 45.98
CA ALA A 109 56.65 -25.85 47.03
C ALA A 109 55.61 -26.98 47.28
N GLY A 110 54.67 -26.74 48.18
CA GLY A 110 53.48 -27.57 48.32
C GLY A 110 52.66 -27.58 47.05
N LYS A 111 51.90 -28.66 46.85
CA LYS A 111 51.00 -28.79 45.71
C LYS A 111 49.55 -28.65 46.13
N ILE A 112 48.77 -27.93 45.36
CA ILE A 112 47.31 -27.90 45.47
C ILE A 112 46.73 -28.83 44.40
N THR A 113 45.70 -29.55 44.73
CA THR A 113 45.06 -30.50 43.82
C THR A 113 43.60 -30.17 43.59
N VAL A 114 43.12 -30.48 42.40
CA VAL A 114 41.70 -30.39 42.01
C VAL A 114 41.36 -31.55 41.11
N SER A 115 40.16 -32.10 41.24
CA SER A 115 39.68 -33.18 40.34
C SER A 115 38.67 -32.58 39.36
N SER A 116 38.75 -33.04 38.10
CA SER A 116 37.80 -32.70 37.07
C SER A 116 37.65 -33.88 36.08
N THR A 117 36.47 -34.00 35.52
CA THR A 117 36.15 -35.07 34.55
C THR A 117 35.82 -34.39 33.23
N PRO A 118 36.71 -34.51 32.21
CA PRO A 118 36.36 -34.08 30.88
C PRO A 118 35.05 -34.71 30.43
N LYS A 119 34.19 -33.95 29.80
CA LYS A 119 32.90 -34.43 29.36
C LYS A 119 32.76 -34.09 27.88
N ASN A 120 32.30 -35.07 27.12
CA ASN A 120 31.89 -34.79 25.75
C ASN A 120 30.69 -33.88 25.75
N SER A 121 30.88 -32.65 25.31
CA SER A 121 29.79 -31.72 25.09
C SER A 121 29.08 -32.11 23.82
N ARG A 122 27.93 -32.73 23.93
CA ARG A 122 27.07 -33.10 22.80
C ARG A 122 26.30 -31.87 22.33
N TYR A 123 26.91 -31.09 21.47
CA TYR A 123 26.32 -29.85 20.95
C TYR A 123 25.24 -30.16 19.92
N PRO A 124 24.04 -29.59 20.05
CA PRO A 124 23.03 -29.66 19.00
C PRO A 124 23.37 -28.72 17.84
N VAL A 125 22.67 -28.87 16.73
CA VAL A 125 22.63 -27.85 15.68
C VAL A 125 22.08 -26.53 16.24
N THR A 126 22.40 -25.43 15.59
CA THR A 126 21.84 -24.12 15.93
C THR A 126 21.16 -23.50 14.70
N GLU A 127 20.31 -22.48 14.90
CA GLU A 127 19.62 -21.76 13.84
C GLU A 127 18.82 -22.68 12.88
N LEU A 128 18.15 -23.71 13.44
CA LEU A 128 17.31 -24.59 12.64
C LEU A 128 16.07 -23.84 12.11
N VAL A 129 15.93 -23.79 10.79
CA VAL A 129 14.81 -23.20 10.07
C VAL A 129 14.21 -24.22 9.11
N ALA A 130 12.88 -24.24 9.01
CA ALA A 130 12.15 -25.04 8.04
C ALA A 130 11.46 -24.13 7.01
N ALA A 131 11.72 -24.39 5.74
CA ALA A 131 11.07 -23.73 4.61
C ALA A 131 10.15 -24.71 3.90
N ALA A 132 8.86 -24.42 3.85
CA ALA A 132 7.84 -25.27 3.22
C ALA A 132 7.86 -25.16 1.70
N GLY A 133 7.53 -26.26 1.02
CA GLY A 133 7.34 -26.36 -0.42
C GLY A 133 6.26 -27.40 -0.74
N ASN A 134 6.02 -27.65 -2.02
CA ASN A 134 5.03 -28.62 -2.47
C ASN A 134 5.49 -30.05 -2.12
N GLU A 135 4.74 -30.72 -1.22
CA GLU A 135 5.00 -32.07 -0.69
C GLU A 135 6.39 -32.28 -0.07
N ARG A 136 7.05 -31.20 0.36
CA ARG A 136 8.41 -31.22 0.90
C ARG A 136 8.69 -30.04 1.83
N VAL A 137 9.79 -30.19 2.61
CA VAL A 137 10.30 -29.12 3.48
C VAL A 137 11.82 -29.12 3.40
N ARG A 138 12.44 -27.96 3.17
CA ARG A 138 13.87 -27.76 3.33
C ARG A 138 14.15 -27.36 4.79
N LEU A 139 15.04 -28.10 5.40
CA LEU A 139 15.63 -27.76 6.69
C LEU A 139 16.99 -27.14 6.45
N THR A 140 17.30 -26.05 7.13
CA THR A 140 18.62 -25.42 7.16
C THR A 140 19.04 -25.20 8.60
N TRP A 141 20.31 -25.38 8.89
CA TRP A 141 20.85 -25.24 10.24
C TRP A 141 22.32 -24.81 10.19
N LYS A 142 22.86 -24.37 11.31
CA LYS A 142 24.31 -24.25 11.51
C LYS A 142 24.84 -25.47 12.23
N LYS A 143 26.02 -25.91 11.85
CA LYS A 143 26.73 -27.04 12.46
C LYS A 143 26.89 -26.85 13.96
N PRO A 144 26.95 -27.97 14.72
CA PRO A 144 27.28 -27.92 16.13
C PRO A 144 28.70 -27.37 16.37
N ALA A 145 28.95 -26.84 17.54
CA ALA A 145 30.26 -26.28 17.92
C ALA A 145 31.41 -27.33 17.95
N SER A 146 31.09 -28.62 17.92
CA SER A 146 32.06 -29.70 17.90
C SER A 146 31.94 -30.52 16.60
N GLU A 147 33.03 -30.75 15.91
CA GLU A 147 33.08 -31.51 14.67
C GLU A 147 33.14 -33.04 14.88
N ARG A 148 33.01 -33.53 16.10
CA ARG A 148 33.15 -34.94 16.45
C ARG A 148 31.88 -35.78 16.39
N PHE A 149 30.78 -35.22 15.95
CA PHE A 149 29.56 -35.98 15.72
C PHE A 149 29.67 -36.81 14.46
N THR A 150 28.97 -37.94 14.43
CA THR A 150 29.07 -38.95 13.38
C THR A 150 28.00 -38.82 12.31
N ASN A 151 26.82 -38.33 12.69
CA ASN A 151 25.71 -38.13 11.77
C ASN A 151 24.67 -37.16 12.38
N TYR A 152 23.76 -36.67 11.54
CA TYR A 152 22.50 -36.05 11.98
C TYR A 152 21.39 -37.10 11.93
N GLN A 153 20.48 -37.02 12.88
CA GLN A 153 19.22 -37.75 12.82
C GLN A 153 18.05 -36.75 12.79
N ILE A 154 17.27 -36.81 11.71
CA ILE A 154 16.08 -35.97 11.52
C ILE A 154 14.85 -36.85 11.79
N THR A 155 14.07 -36.51 12.79
CA THR A 155 12.77 -37.14 13.06
C THR A 155 11.65 -36.28 12.48
N VAL A 156 10.75 -36.90 11.74
CA VAL A 156 9.61 -36.24 11.06
C VAL A 156 8.31 -36.70 11.73
N ASN A 157 7.65 -35.82 12.46
CA ASN A 157 6.36 -36.09 13.09
C ASN A 157 5.22 -35.45 12.28
N PRO A 158 4.02 -36.09 12.20
CA PRO A 158 3.55 -37.22 13.02
C PRO A 158 3.93 -38.61 12.52
N SER A 159 4.65 -38.74 11.40
CA SER A 159 4.97 -40.08 10.85
C SER A 159 5.95 -40.90 11.69
N GLY A 160 6.75 -40.26 12.54
CA GLY A 160 7.85 -40.88 13.28
C GLY A 160 9.02 -41.36 12.40
N LYS A 161 9.05 -40.97 11.12
CA LYS A 161 10.14 -41.33 10.20
C LYS A 161 11.45 -40.70 10.68
N VAL A 162 12.49 -41.52 10.79
CA VAL A 162 13.86 -41.07 11.09
C VAL A 162 14.71 -41.14 9.84
N ILE A 163 15.39 -40.04 9.56
CA ILE A 163 16.33 -39.91 8.43
C ILE A 163 17.71 -39.69 9.03
N THR A 164 18.69 -40.57 8.68
CA THR A 164 20.07 -40.43 9.13
C THR A 164 20.90 -39.86 8.00
N LEU A 165 21.70 -38.84 8.30
CA LEU A 165 22.61 -38.17 7.36
C LEU A 165 24.04 -38.33 7.86
N ASP A 166 24.81 -39.22 7.20
CA ASP A 166 26.20 -39.53 7.56
C ASP A 166 27.19 -38.44 7.11
N ASP A 167 26.77 -37.57 6.20
CA ASP A 167 27.59 -36.43 5.78
C ASP A 167 27.44 -35.29 6.82
N THR A 168 28.44 -35.18 7.68
CA THR A 168 28.52 -34.14 8.72
C THR A 168 28.84 -32.75 8.19
N SER A 169 29.13 -32.61 6.88
CA SER A 169 29.36 -31.33 6.24
C SER A 169 28.07 -30.58 5.91
N LEU A 170 26.92 -31.25 5.92
CA LEU A 170 25.63 -30.70 5.54
C LEU A 170 25.14 -29.63 6.53
N GLU A 171 24.59 -28.57 5.98
CA GLU A 171 23.86 -27.51 6.70
C GLU A 171 22.43 -27.34 6.16
N SER A 172 22.01 -28.25 5.28
CA SER A 172 20.64 -28.31 4.78
C SER A 172 20.26 -29.70 4.33
N TYR A 173 18.97 -30.00 4.37
CA TYR A 173 18.37 -31.23 3.85
C TYR A 173 16.94 -31.01 3.43
N VAL A 174 16.52 -31.66 2.33
CA VAL A 174 15.13 -31.62 1.86
C VAL A 174 14.43 -32.91 2.26
N VAL A 175 13.35 -32.77 3.01
CA VAL A 175 12.44 -33.88 3.36
C VAL A 175 11.32 -33.89 2.34
N ASP A 176 11.29 -34.92 1.47
CA ASP A 176 10.28 -35.11 0.42
C ASP A 176 9.20 -36.12 0.86
N GLY A 177 8.10 -36.18 0.06
CA GLY A 177 7.00 -37.12 0.23
C GLY A 177 6.09 -36.79 1.42
N LEU A 178 6.02 -35.52 1.76
CA LEU A 178 5.10 -34.99 2.77
C LEU A 178 3.72 -34.73 2.13
N LYS A 179 2.70 -34.59 2.96
CA LYS A 179 1.37 -34.18 2.50
C LYS A 179 1.21 -32.67 2.66
N ASN A 180 0.71 -32.01 1.62
CA ASN A 180 0.33 -30.61 1.70
C ASN A 180 -0.79 -30.40 2.73
N ASP A 181 -0.84 -29.22 3.31
CA ASP A 181 -1.82 -28.78 4.31
C ASP A 181 -1.79 -29.57 5.63
N GLN A 182 -0.77 -30.42 5.82
CA GLN A 182 -0.52 -31.13 7.06
C GLN A 182 0.67 -30.51 7.79
N PRO A 183 0.53 -30.05 9.04
CA PRO A 183 1.66 -29.56 9.82
C PRO A 183 2.59 -30.71 10.23
N TYR A 184 3.89 -30.48 10.10
CA TYR A 184 4.95 -31.39 10.53
C TYR A 184 5.86 -30.70 11.54
N THR A 185 6.35 -31.50 12.50
CA THR A 185 7.45 -31.11 13.38
C THR A 185 8.70 -31.88 12.98
N PHE A 186 9.78 -31.17 12.76
CA PHE A 186 11.09 -31.72 12.45
C PHE A 186 12.00 -31.53 13.64
N SER A 187 12.61 -32.62 14.08
CA SER A 187 13.54 -32.65 15.20
C SER A 187 14.88 -33.11 14.71
N ILE A 188 15.94 -32.31 14.87
CA ILE A 188 17.30 -32.68 14.48
C ILE A 188 18.16 -32.84 15.72
N LEU A 189 18.87 -33.96 15.79
CA LEU A 189 19.91 -34.18 16.78
C LEU A 189 21.22 -34.62 16.10
N CYS A 190 22.32 -34.41 16.78
CA CYS A 190 23.66 -34.87 16.37
C CYS A 190 24.03 -36.12 17.17
N SER A 191 24.44 -37.20 16.48
CA SER A 191 24.92 -38.41 17.13
C SER A 191 26.42 -38.31 17.38
N TYR A 192 26.81 -38.58 18.60
CA TYR A 192 28.22 -38.65 19.04
C TYR A 192 28.57 -40.07 19.48
N PRO A 193 29.85 -40.45 19.51
CA PRO A 193 30.25 -41.82 19.91
C PRO A 193 29.69 -42.28 21.26
N ILE A 194 29.34 -41.33 22.13
CA ILE A 194 28.86 -41.62 23.49
C ILE A 194 27.40 -41.25 23.71
N GLY A 195 26.63 -40.97 22.64
CA GLY A 195 25.20 -40.66 22.73
C GLY A 195 24.82 -39.48 21.86
N ASN A 196 23.59 -39.03 21.97
CA ASN A 196 23.03 -37.98 21.12
C ASN A 196 23.03 -36.63 21.82
N SER A 197 23.04 -35.52 21.04
CA SER A 197 22.74 -34.18 21.54
C SER A 197 21.26 -34.08 21.94
N GLU A 198 20.92 -33.01 22.62
CA GLU A 198 19.51 -32.61 22.71
C GLU A 198 18.98 -32.30 21.32
N PRO A 199 17.72 -32.66 21.02
CA PRO A 199 17.09 -32.35 19.75
C PRO A 199 16.73 -30.85 19.66
N ILE A 200 16.88 -30.27 18.49
CA ILE A 200 16.35 -28.94 18.15
C ILE A 200 15.17 -29.14 17.21
N GLU A 201 14.08 -28.43 17.48
CA GLU A 201 12.82 -28.62 16.77
C GLU A 201 12.42 -27.36 15.98
N THR A 202 11.73 -27.59 14.88
CA THR A 202 11.08 -26.58 14.07
C THR A 202 9.81 -27.17 13.45
N THR A 203 8.89 -26.32 13.01
CA THR A 203 7.64 -26.76 12.38
C THR A 203 7.47 -26.12 11.01
N ALA A 204 6.85 -26.86 10.09
CA ALA A 204 6.40 -26.33 8.80
C ALA A 204 5.19 -27.10 8.29
N THR A 205 4.38 -26.43 7.48
CA THR A 205 3.25 -27.04 6.77
C THR A 205 3.56 -26.98 5.28
N PRO A 206 3.85 -28.11 4.62
CA PRO A 206 4.02 -28.16 3.17
C PRO A 206 2.76 -27.67 2.46
N GLY A 207 2.92 -27.08 1.28
CA GLY A 207 1.80 -26.61 0.51
C GLY A 207 2.22 -26.30 -0.93
N GLN A 208 1.23 -26.11 -1.80
CA GLN A 208 1.46 -25.71 -3.18
C GLN A 208 1.44 -24.20 -3.31
N VAL A 209 2.15 -23.69 -4.32
CA VAL A 209 1.89 -22.35 -4.84
C VAL A 209 0.39 -22.27 -5.18
N SER A 210 -0.27 -21.24 -4.73
CA SER A 210 -1.70 -21.02 -5.05
C SER A 210 -1.99 -19.53 -5.22
N PRO A 211 -2.91 -19.15 -6.09
CA PRO A 211 -3.43 -17.80 -6.15
C PRO A 211 -4.02 -17.37 -4.81
N ILE A 212 -3.87 -16.08 -4.48
CA ILE A 212 -4.50 -15.44 -3.33
C ILE A 212 -5.31 -14.27 -3.84
N ILE A 213 -6.53 -14.15 -3.35
CA ILE A 213 -7.43 -13.05 -3.61
C ILE A 213 -8.30 -12.80 -2.37
N SER A 214 -8.70 -11.57 -2.15
CA SER A 214 -9.52 -11.21 -0.99
C SER A 214 -10.95 -11.76 -1.03
N ASN A 215 -11.47 -12.03 -2.24
CA ASN A 215 -12.81 -12.54 -2.46
C ASN A 215 -12.86 -13.44 -3.70
N THR A 216 -13.36 -14.67 -3.57
CA THR A 216 -13.52 -15.62 -4.67
C THR A 216 -14.87 -15.51 -5.40
N GLU A 217 -15.79 -14.68 -4.87
CA GLU A 217 -17.06 -14.35 -5.49
C GLU A 217 -17.01 -12.91 -6.01
N LEU A 218 -16.78 -12.74 -7.29
CA LEU A 218 -16.71 -11.44 -7.94
C LEU A 218 -18.01 -11.13 -8.68
N VAL A 219 -18.23 -9.87 -8.98
CA VAL A 219 -19.23 -9.46 -9.97
C VAL A 219 -18.56 -9.10 -11.29
N LEU A 220 -19.33 -9.10 -12.36
CA LEU A 220 -18.89 -8.74 -13.69
C LEU A 220 -18.17 -7.38 -13.67
N TRP A 221 -16.97 -7.31 -14.27
CA TRP A 221 -16.09 -6.12 -14.33
C TRP A 221 -15.54 -5.63 -12.99
N GLU A 222 -15.74 -6.35 -11.90
CA GLU A 222 -15.05 -6.06 -10.65
C GLU A 222 -13.56 -6.34 -10.83
N THR A 223 -12.74 -5.31 -10.63
CA THR A 223 -11.29 -5.48 -10.63
C THR A 223 -10.85 -6.09 -9.31
N ALA A 224 -10.16 -7.20 -9.39
CA ALA A 224 -9.58 -7.90 -8.25
C ALA A 224 -8.06 -7.94 -8.37
N ASP A 225 -7.38 -7.70 -7.25
CA ASP A 225 -5.94 -7.80 -7.15
C ASP A 225 -5.57 -9.24 -6.78
N PHE A 226 -4.73 -9.85 -7.60
CA PHE A 226 -4.24 -11.21 -7.39
C PHE A 226 -2.82 -11.17 -6.83
N ALA A 227 -2.57 -12.07 -5.89
CA ALA A 227 -1.24 -12.41 -5.40
C ALA A 227 -1.10 -13.93 -5.38
N TYR A 228 0.06 -14.46 -5.09
CA TYR A 228 0.26 -15.87 -4.81
C TYR A 228 0.98 -16.06 -3.49
N ASN A 229 0.73 -17.20 -2.85
CA ASN A 229 1.50 -17.57 -1.67
C ASN A 229 2.90 -18.00 -2.14
N ASP A 230 3.90 -17.26 -1.75
CA ASP A 230 5.29 -17.67 -1.92
C ASP A 230 5.58 -18.78 -0.89
N MET A 231 5.70 -20.02 -1.39
CA MET A 231 6.14 -21.14 -0.56
C MET A 231 7.66 -21.05 -0.43
N TYR A 232 8.13 -20.37 0.57
CA TYR A 232 9.51 -19.95 0.92
C TYR A 232 10.65 -20.97 0.63
N PHE A 233 10.31 -22.15 0.18
CA PHE A 233 11.26 -23.19 -0.19
C PHE A 233 12.26 -22.71 -1.24
N MET A 234 11.80 -21.85 -2.15
CA MET A 234 12.58 -21.31 -3.26
C MET A 234 12.62 -19.77 -3.26
N SER A 235 12.13 -19.10 -2.20
CA SER A 235 12.09 -17.64 -2.13
C SER A 235 13.49 -17.04 -2.32
N GLY A 236 13.57 -16.05 -3.17
CA GLY A 236 14.81 -15.45 -3.66
C GLY A 236 15.23 -15.97 -5.03
N ASP A 237 14.73 -17.12 -5.46
CA ASP A 237 15.09 -17.76 -6.72
C ASP A 237 13.98 -17.72 -7.78
N VAL A 238 12.93 -16.89 -7.58
CA VAL A 238 11.86 -16.72 -8.58
C VAL A 238 12.41 -15.98 -9.80
N GLN A 239 12.35 -16.64 -10.95
CA GLN A 239 12.77 -16.07 -12.23
C GLN A 239 11.62 -15.40 -12.97
N THR A 240 10.48 -16.09 -13.08
CA THR A 240 9.27 -15.56 -13.73
C THR A 240 8.01 -16.05 -13.05
N VAL A 241 6.95 -15.24 -13.17
CA VAL A 241 5.59 -15.58 -12.78
C VAL A 241 4.71 -15.50 -14.03
N SER A 242 3.80 -16.44 -14.20
CA SER A 242 2.82 -16.43 -15.28
C SER A 242 1.44 -16.77 -14.73
N TRP A 243 0.48 -15.89 -14.99
CA TRP A 243 -0.91 -16.06 -14.63
C TRP A 243 -1.75 -16.46 -15.84
N ASP A 244 -2.69 -17.37 -15.63
CA ASP A 244 -3.78 -17.67 -16.55
C ASP A 244 -5.09 -17.50 -15.76
N PHE A 245 -5.93 -16.56 -16.17
CA PHE A 245 -7.18 -16.26 -15.48
C PHE A 245 -8.33 -17.20 -15.87
N GLY A 246 -8.10 -18.10 -16.81
CA GLY A 246 -9.11 -19.09 -17.26
C GLY A 246 -10.19 -18.50 -18.17
N ASP A 247 -10.11 -17.23 -18.51
CA ASP A 247 -10.99 -16.52 -19.45
C ASP A 247 -10.32 -16.25 -20.81
N GLY A 248 -9.15 -16.84 -21.03
CA GLY A 248 -8.32 -16.64 -22.22
C GLY A 248 -7.32 -15.48 -22.11
N THR A 249 -7.26 -14.81 -20.96
CA THR A 249 -6.27 -13.75 -20.69
C THR A 249 -5.17 -14.24 -19.76
N THR A 250 -4.01 -13.64 -19.86
CA THR A 250 -2.81 -13.99 -19.07
C THR A 250 -2.09 -12.73 -18.59
N SER A 251 -1.24 -12.87 -17.54
CA SER A 251 -0.35 -11.81 -17.08
C SER A 251 1.00 -12.38 -16.66
N SER A 252 2.07 -11.58 -16.79
CA SER A 252 3.40 -11.86 -16.25
C SER A 252 3.78 -10.93 -15.09
N GLU A 253 2.87 -10.14 -14.60
CA GLU A 253 3.07 -9.29 -13.43
C GLU A 253 3.11 -10.14 -12.16
N LEU A 254 3.89 -9.70 -11.16
CA LEU A 254 4.01 -10.42 -9.89
C LEU A 254 2.66 -10.47 -9.16
N ASN A 255 1.97 -9.34 -9.11
CA ASN A 255 0.67 -9.18 -8.49
C ASN A 255 -0.27 -8.44 -9.47
N PRO A 256 -0.89 -9.14 -10.41
CA PRO A 256 -1.73 -8.51 -11.42
C PRO A 256 -3.11 -8.12 -10.87
N ALA A 257 -3.69 -7.09 -11.45
CA ALA A 257 -5.09 -6.78 -11.32
C ALA A 257 -5.86 -7.33 -12.53
N HIS A 258 -7.00 -7.98 -12.30
CA HIS A 258 -7.82 -8.54 -13.37
C HIS A 258 -9.32 -8.34 -13.13
N ALA A 259 -10.09 -8.19 -14.22
CA ALA A 259 -11.54 -8.08 -14.20
C ALA A 259 -12.15 -8.97 -15.28
N PHE A 260 -13.03 -9.88 -14.89
CA PHE A 260 -13.68 -10.83 -15.81
C PHE A 260 -14.78 -10.18 -16.62
N SER A 261 -14.82 -10.47 -17.92
CA SER A 261 -15.75 -9.87 -18.89
C SER A 261 -17.05 -10.65 -19.08
N ALA A 262 -17.17 -11.85 -18.53
CA ALA A 262 -18.37 -12.65 -18.59
C ALA A 262 -18.64 -13.35 -17.24
N THR A 263 -19.89 -13.68 -16.98
CA THR A 263 -20.26 -14.48 -15.80
C THR A 263 -19.85 -15.94 -15.99
N GLY A 264 -19.46 -16.60 -14.91
CA GLY A 264 -19.02 -18.00 -14.96
C GLY A 264 -18.15 -18.39 -13.78
N THR A 265 -17.66 -19.61 -13.78
CA THR A 265 -16.63 -20.08 -12.87
C THR A 265 -15.34 -20.22 -13.65
N TYR A 266 -14.31 -19.56 -13.19
CA TYR A 266 -13.00 -19.51 -13.83
C TYR A 266 -11.97 -20.20 -12.96
N LYS A 267 -11.15 -21.07 -13.57
CA LYS A 267 -9.98 -21.65 -12.91
C LYS A 267 -8.80 -20.73 -13.13
N VAL A 268 -8.51 -19.89 -12.16
CA VAL A 268 -7.32 -19.03 -12.18
C VAL A 268 -6.12 -19.85 -11.74
N SER A 269 -5.02 -19.80 -12.50
CA SER A 269 -3.77 -20.47 -12.16
C SER A 269 -2.58 -19.52 -12.20
N VAL A 270 -1.61 -19.78 -11.33
CA VAL A 270 -0.30 -19.13 -11.32
C VAL A 270 0.79 -20.17 -11.46
N THR A 271 1.72 -19.94 -12.38
CA THR A 271 2.92 -20.75 -12.55
C THR A 271 4.13 -19.91 -12.19
N VAL A 272 4.91 -20.37 -11.22
CA VAL A 272 6.16 -19.76 -10.78
C VAL A 272 7.30 -20.58 -11.35
N THR A 273 8.25 -19.94 -12.06
CA THR A 273 9.47 -20.55 -12.56
C THR A 273 10.65 -20.02 -11.75
N TYR A 274 11.47 -20.92 -11.25
CA TYR A 274 12.64 -20.61 -10.44
C TYR A 274 13.92 -20.58 -11.27
N THR A 275 14.96 -19.93 -10.76
CA THR A 275 16.28 -19.84 -11.43
C THR A 275 16.93 -21.22 -11.64
N SER A 276 16.54 -22.23 -10.87
CA SER A 276 16.92 -23.63 -11.06
C SER A 276 16.29 -24.30 -12.30
N GLY A 277 15.34 -23.62 -12.96
CA GLY A 277 14.53 -24.18 -14.04
C GLY A 277 13.32 -25.01 -13.55
N ALA A 278 13.15 -25.20 -12.24
CA ALA A 278 11.96 -25.84 -11.69
C ALA A 278 10.73 -24.92 -11.82
N THR A 279 9.56 -25.53 -11.96
CA THR A 279 8.27 -24.82 -12.03
C THR A 279 7.29 -25.37 -11.02
N GLU A 280 6.50 -24.49 -10.41
CA GLU A 280 5.34 -24.86 -9.59
C GLU A 280 4.10 -24.13 -10.10
N THR A 281 2.98 -24.84 -10.12
CA THR A 281 1.69 -24.29 -10.57
C THR A 281 0.64 -24.56 -9.52
N GLY A 282 -0.08 -23.52 -9.14
CA GLY A 282 -1.26 -23.61 -8.29
C GLY A 282 -2.48 -23.02 -8.97
N SER A 283 -3.67 -23.37 -8.50
CA SER A 283 -4.91 -22.84 -9.06
C SER A 283 -6.01 -22.72 -8.01
N MET A 284 -6.96 -21.81 -8.28
CA MET A 284 -8.19 -21.63 -7.50
C MET A 284 -9.37 -21.38 -8.42
N GLU A 285 -10.57 -21.60 -7.93
CA GLU A 285 -11.80 -21.24 -8.66
C GLU A 285 -12.32 -19.89 -8.23
N ILE A 286 -12.68 -19.05 -9.20
CA ILE A 286 -13.31 -17.75 -9.02
C ILE A 286 -14.70 -17.82 -9.65
N THR A 287 -15.72 -17.44 -8.89
CA THR A 287 -17.09 -17.34 -9.41
C THR A 287 -17.41 -15.88 -9.72
N VAL A 288 -17.78 -15.61 -10.96
CA VAL A 288 -18.17 -14.27 -11.42
C VAL A 288 -19.68 -14.26 -11.68
N THR A 289 -20.39 -13.41 -10.95
CA THR A 289 -21.84 -13.27 -11.04
C THR A 289 -22.24 -11.98 -11.74
N ALA A 290 -23.51 -11.85 -12.12
CA ALA A 290 -24.05 -10.58 -12.60
C ALA A 290 -24.08 -9.52 -11.49
N TYR A 291 -24.21 -8.24 -11.88
CA TYR A 291 -24.33 -7.14 -10.93
C TYR A 291 -25.46 -7.37 -9.92
N LYS A 292 -25.20 -7.04 -8.66
CA LYS A 292 -26.14 -7.25 -7.54
C LYS A 292 -27.30 -6.25 -7.54
N TRP A 293 -27.17 -5.10 -8.23
CA TRP A 293 -28.18 -4.05 -8.25
C TRP A 293 -28.17 -3.25 -9.57
N ASN A 294 -29.31 -2.66 -9.91
CA ASN A 294 -29.48 -1.76 -11.06
C ASN A 294 -30.27 -0.50 -10.72
N SER A 295 -30.82 -0.43 -9.53
CA SER A 295 -31.57 0.72 -9.03
C SER A 295 -31.51 0.80 -7.52
N LEU A 296 -31.21 1.98 -7.00
CA LEU A 296 -31.13 2.25 -5.56
C LEU A 296 -31.87 3.56 -5.24
N ASN A 297 -32.91 3.50 -4.40
CA ASN A 297 -33.60 4.69 -3.93
C ASN A 297 -32.74 5.47 -2.94
N LEU A 298 -32.65 6.79 -3.11
CA LEU A 298 -31.86 7.66 -2.25
C LEU A 298 -32.61 7.96 -0.95
N ASN A 299 -32.65 6.96 -0.09
CA ASN A 299 -33.22 7.00 1.26
C ASN A 299 -32.37 6.15 2.20
N PHE A 300 -31.63 6.81 3.08
CA PHE A 300 -30.74 6.15 4.05
C PHE A 300 -30.64 6.94 5.34
N GLY A 301 -30.84 6.28 6.48
CA GLY A 301 -30.75 6.93 7.82
C GLY A 301 -31.74 8.07 8.02
N GLY A 302 -32.91 8.03 7.38
CA GLY A 302 -33.90 9.12 7.42
C GLY A 302 -33.59 10.29 6.50
N LEU A 303 -32.46 10.27 5.78
CA LEU A 303 -32.12 11.28 4.77
C LEU A 303 -32.67 10.85 3.41
N THR A 304 -33.36 11.74 2.73
CA THR A 304 -33.92 11.51 1.40
C THR A 304 -33.52 12.63 0.45
N GLY A 305 -33.45 12.34 -0.83
CA GLY A 305 -33.18 13.36 -1.82
C GLY A 305 -33.31 12.85 -3.25
N TYR A 306 -33.23 13.77 -4.21
CA TYR A 306 -33.15 13.45 -5.62
C TYR A 306 -32.00 14.19 -6.31
N VAL A 307 -31.55 13.69 -7.44
CA VAL A 307 -30.41 14.23 -8.17
C VAL A 307 -30.89 15.12 -9.30
N LYS A 308 -30.52 16.41 -9.23
CA LYS A 308 -30.83 17.39 -10.26
C LYS A 308 -29.60 18.10 -10.70
N THR A 309 -28.95 18.14 -11.64
CA THR A 309 -27.77 18.92 -12.05
C THR A 309 -26.41 18.46 -11.53
N SER A 310 -26.34 17.53 -10.60
CA SER A 310 -25.09 16.88 -10.21
C SER A 310 -24.90 15.55 -10.95
N ASN A 311 -23.74 14.97 -10.87
CA ASN A 311 -23.42 13.66 -11.43
C ASN A 311 -22.83 12.76 -10.35
N PRO A 312 -22.93 11.44 -10.52
CA PRO A 312 -22.15 10.49 -9.75
C PRO A 312 -20.67 10.75 -9.95
N VAL A 313 -19.89 10.73 -8.85
CA VAL A 313 -18.42 10.76 -8.86
C VAL A 313 -17.91 9.59 -8.04
N PHE A 314 -16.67 9.14 -8.32
CA PHE A 314 -16.14 7.91 -7.75
C PHE A 314 -14.89 8.17 -6.91
N SER A 315 -14.67 7.32 -5.91
CA SER A 315 -13.39 7.23 -5.19
C SER A 315 -12.24 6.87 -6.16
N PRO A 316 -10.99 7.17 -5.80
CA PRO A 316 -9.84 6.85 -6.64
C PRO A 316 -9.70 5.35 -6.97
N ASP A 317 -10.10 4.47 -6.06
CA ASP A 317 -10.13 3.02 -6.24
C ASP A 317 -11.37 2.50 -7.01
N GLY A 318 -12.30 3.41 -7.35
CA GLY A 318 -13.53 3.07 -8.05
C GLY A 318 -14.59 2.30 -7.26
N ARG A 319 -14.33 1.96 -6.00
CA ARG A 319 -15.21 1.11 -5.18
C ARG A 319 -16.32 1.86 -4.44
N THR A 320 -16.24 3.17 -4.35
CA THR A 320 -17.28 4.00 -3.73
C THR A 320 -17.77 5.05 -4.70
N MET A 321 -19.08 5.09 -4.89
CA MET A 321 -19.75 6.11 -5.66
C MET A 321 -20.34 7.16 -4.71
N TYR A 322 -20.11 8.43 -4.99
CA TYR A 322 -20.64 9.55 -4.24
C TYR A 322 -21.72 10.25 -5.04
N ILE A 323 -22.89 10.45 -4.42
CA ILE A 323 -24.06 11.04 -5.05
C ILE A 323 -24.50 12.29 -4.27
N PRO A 324 -24.24 13.50 -4.79
CA PRO A 324 -24.83 14.71 -4.24
C PRO A 324 -26.31 14.80 -4.62
N THR A 325 -27.19 14.97 -3.64
CA THR A 325 -28.62 15.22 -3.88
C THR A 325 -28.92 16.72 -3.81
N SER A 326 -30.02 17.15 -4.44
CA SER A 326 -30.27 18.57 -4.68
C SER A 326 -31.34 19.17 -3.76
N THR A 327 -32.45 18.47 -3.57
CA THR A 327 -33.64 18.95 -2.79
C THR A 327 -34.44 17.75 -2.27
N PRO A 328 -35.32 17.89 -1.29
CA PRO A 328 -35.68 19.08 -0.53
C PRO A 328 -34.57 19.57 0.38
N ALA A 329 -33.66 18.69 0.77
CA ALA A 329 -32.42 18.99 1.47
C ALA A 329 -31.26 18.28 0.77
N GLY A 330 -30.18 18.99 0.50
CA GLY A 330 -28.99 18.41 -0.10
C GLY A 330 -28.27 17.52 0.90
N HIS A 331 -27.86 16.36 0.42
CA HIS A 331 -27.05 15.37 1.13
C HIS A 331 -25.99 14.83 0.21
N LEU A 332 -24.98 14.23 0.76
CA LEU A 332 -24.03 13.42 0.01
C LEU A 332 -24.15 11.97 0.47
N PHE A 333 -24.47 11.07 -0.44
CA PHE A 333 -24.54 9.63 -0.19
C PHE A 333 -23.27 8.95 -0.72
N ALA A 334 -22.72 8.04 0.06
CA ALA A 334 -21.67 7.12 -0.37
C ALA A 334 -22.25 5.70 -0.49
N ILE A 335 -22.05 5.10 -1.65
CA ILE A 335 -22.65 3.83 -2.04
C ILE A 335 -21.51 2.91 -2.49
N ASP A 336 -21.54 1.68 -2.03
CA ASP A 336 -20.65 0.65 -2.55
C ASP A 336 -21.06 0.31 -4.00
N VAL A 337 -20.10 0.42 -4.93
CA VAL A 337 -20.36 0.23 -6.36
C VAL A 337 -20.82 -1.19 -6.65
N ILE A 338 -20.26 -2.18 -5.97
CA ILE A 338 -20.50 -3.60 -6.22
C ILE A 338 -21.81 -4.07 -5.60
N SER A 339 -21.99 -3.85 -4.29
CA SER A 339 -23.16 -4.32 -3.55
C SER A 339 -24.39 -3.43 -3.71
N GLY A 340 -24.21 -2.15 -4.03
CA GLY A 340 -25.27 -1.13 -3.98
C GLY A 340 -25.67 -0.73 -2.58
N GLU A 341 -24.91 -1.13 -1.55
CA GLU A 341 -25.20 -0.77 -0.17
C GLU A 341 -24.73 0.66 0.16
N PHE A 342 -25.49 1.35 0.98
CA PHE A 342 -25.06 2.64 1.49
C PHE A 342 -23.95 2.44 2.54
N LYS A 343 -22.81 3.06 2.31
CA LYS A 343 -21.72 3.12 3.29
C LYS A 343 -21.99 4.16 4.36
N TRP A 344 -22.47 5.34 3.94
CA TRP A 344 -22.84 6.45 4.80
C TRP A 344 -23.60 7.52 4.02
N ALA A 345 -24.21 8.47 4.76
CA ALA A 345 -24.74 9.70 4.22
C ALA A 345 -24.32 10.90 5.08
N PHE A 346 -23.95 12.00 4.43
CA PHE A 346 -23.59 13.26 5.08
C PHE A 346 -24.68 14.29 4.87
N ALA A 347 -25.28 14.77 5.97
CA ALA A 347 -26.38 15.72 5.95
C ALA A 347 -25.88 17.17 5.80
N ILE A 348 -26.11 17.79 4.64
CA ILE A 348 -25.84 19.22 4.41
C ILE A 348 -27.06 20.04 4.77
N ASN A 349 -28.26 19.49 4.56
CA ASN A 349 -29.55 20.08 4.85
C ASN A 349 -29.85 21.41 4.12
N LYS A 350 -29.23 21.63 2.96
CA LYS A 350 -29.39 22.82 2.11
C LYS A 350 -29.33 22.45 0.63
N ILE A 351 -29.77 23.38 -0.22
CA ILE A 351 -29.79 23.20 -1.65
C ILE A 351 -28.37 23.07 -2.20
N THR A 352 -28.05 21.94 -2.80
CA THR A 352 -26.72 21.65 -3.37
C THR A 352 -26.69 21.68 -4.92
N TYR A 353 -27.83 21.86 -5.59
CA TYR A 353 -27.82 21.79 -7.04
C TYR A 353 -27.08 22.98 -7.68
N GLY A 354 -26.32 22.66 -8.72
CA GLY A 354 -25.37 23.59 -9.34
C GLY A 354 -23.95 23.43 -8.80
N GLY A 355 -23.80 23.08 -7.51
CA GLY A 355 -22.48 22.73 -6.95
C GLY A 355 -22.24 21.21 -7.01
N GLY A 356 -21.22 20.76 -7.73
CA GLY A 356 -20.82 19.36 -7.80
C GLY A 356 -19.90 18.95 -6.67
N ALA A 357 -19.75 17.65 -6.49
CA ALA A 357 -18.69 17.07 -5.70
C ALA A 357 -17.46 16.78 -6.56
N VAL A 358 -16.26 16.96 -5.99
CA VAL A 358 -15.00 16.46 -6.56
C VAL A 358 -14.29 15.59 -5.54
N VAL A 359 -13.52 14.62 -6.00
CA VAL A 359 -12.83 13.65 -5.13
C VAL A 359 -11.32 13.79 -5.31
N GLY A 360 -10.61 13.98 -4.21
CA GLY A 360 -9.15 14.03 -4.17
C GLY A 360 -8.52 12.64 -4.28
N GLN A 361 -7.24 12.58 -4.57
CA GLN A 361 -6.47 11.33 -4.63
C GLN A 361 -6.38 10.62 -3.26
N ASP A 362 -6.52 11.38 -2.17
CA ASP A 362 -6.62 10.85 -0.80
C ASP A 362 -8.03 10.35 -0.43
N GLY A 363 -8.97 10.38 -1.39
CA GLY A 363 -10.36 10.01 -1.20
C GLY A 363 -11.21 11.08 -0.49
N THR A 364 -10.66 12.24 -0.12
CA THR A 364 -11.44 13.36 0.46
C THR A 364 -12.42 13.90 -0.57
N ILE A 365 -13.68 14.09 -0.18
CA ILE A 365 -14.74 14.61 -1.04
C ILE A 365 -14.95 16.09 -0.71
N TYR A 366 -14.87 16.95 -1.73
CA TYR A 366 -15.16 18.39 -1.62
C TYR A 366 -16.49 18.68 -2.26
N GLN A 367 -17.44 19.14 -1.44
CA GLN A 367 -18.81 19.45 -1.87
C GLN A 367 -19.08 20.95 -1.75
N CYS A 368 -19.41 21.57 -2.87
CA CYS A 368 -19.88 22.96 -2.90
C CYS A 368 -21.41 23.05 -2.78
N VAL A 369 -21.90 24.13 -2.18
CA VAL A 369 -23.32 24.33 -1.84
C VAL A 369 -23.82 25.68 -2.31
N ARG A 370 -25.03 25.71 -2.90
CA ARG A 370 -25.70 26.94 -3.33
C ARG A 370 -26.54 27.54 -2.22
N ASP A 371 -25.95 27.85 -1.09
CA ASP A 371 -26.59 28.50 0.03
C ASP A 371 -25.66 29.58 0.65
N LYS A 372 -26.21 30.75 0.97
CA LYS A 372 -25.44 31.86 1.55
C LYS A 372 -25.51 31.93 3.08
N SER A 373 -26.38 31.14 3.70
CA SER A 373 -26.68 31.22 5.13
C SER A 373 -25.79 30.35 6.00
N ILE A 374 -25.15 29.36 5.41
CA ILE A 374 -24.29 28.40 6.09
C ILE A 374 -22.92 28.32 5.40
N GLU A 375 -22.07 27.42 5.89
CA GLU A 375 -20.87 27.01 5.14
C GLU A 375 -21.28 26.52 3.76
N ASN A 376 -20.52 26.90 2.75
CA ASN A 376 -20.82 26.58 1.35
C ASN A 376 -19.72 25.78 0.64
N VAL A 377 -18.66 25.43 1.37
CA VAL A 377 -17.67 24.44 0.97
C VAL A 377 -17.48 23.46 2.12
N TYR A 378 -17.57 22.18 1.83
CA TYR A 378 -17.34 21.08 2.76
C TYR A 378 -16.24 20.17 2.24
N ALA A 379 -15.32 19.76 3.11
CA ALA A 379 -14.45 18.61 2.90
C ALA A 379 -14.90 17.48 3.83
N ILE A 380 -15.10 16.31 3.24
CA ILE A 380 -15.64 15.13 3.90
C ILE A 380 -14.63 13.99 3.72
N ASN A 381 -14.27 13.34 4.81
CA ASN A 381 -13.37 12.19 4.77
C ASN A 381 -14.04 10.99 4.07
N PRO A 382 -13.27 10.00 3.55
CA PRO A 382 -13.82 8.80 2.93
C PRO A 382 -14.78 8.01 3.81
N ASN A 383 -14.67 8.12 5.13
CA ASN A 383 -15.56 7.48 6.12
C ASN A 383 -16.84 8.27 6.42
N GLY A 384 -17.09 9.39 5.73
CA GLY A 384 -18.27 10.22 5.93
C GLY A 384 -18.15 11.27 7.03
N SER A 385 -17.06 11.35 7.77
CA SER A 385 -16.88 12.40 8.79
C SER A 385 -16.46 13.73 8.15
N LYS A 386 -16.88 14.84 8.74
CA LYS A 386 -16.47 16.17 8.29
C LYS A 386 -14.98 16.39 8.57
N LYS A 387 -14.19 16.70 7.53
CA LYS A 387 -12.78 17.10 7.66
C LYS A 387 -12.67 18.58 8.04
N TRP A 388 -13.31 19.43 7.25
CA TRP A 388 -13.48 20.85 7.52
C TRP A 388 -14.68 21.42 6.74
N SER A 389 -15.11 22.62 7.07
CA SER A 389 -16.09 23.38 6.30
C SER A 389 -15.76 24.86 6.35
N LEU A 390 -16.14 25.61 5.30
CA LEU A 390 -15.83 27.01 5.14
C LEU A 390 -17.05 27.77 4.58
N LYS A 391 -17.24 29.01 5.05
CA LYS A 391 -18.21 29.95 4.50
C LYS A 391 -17.48 31.02 3.70
N LEU A 392 -17.76 31.07 2.40
CA LEU A 392 -17.29 32.11 1.48
C LEU A 392 -18.34 33.23 1.35
N ASP A 393 -17.99 34.27 0.61
CA ASP A 393 -18.77 35.49 0.44
C ASP A 393 -20.14 35.31 -0.26
N GLY A 394 -20.32 34.22 -1.00
CA GLY A 394 -21.56 33.94 -1.74
C GLY A 394 -21.76 32.45 -2.03
N PRO A 395 -22.98 32.05 -2.45
CA PRO A 395 -23.28 30.70 -2.87
C PRO A 395 -22.41 30.27 -4.04
N ILE A 396 -22.11 28.94 -4.13
CA ILE A 396 -21.37 28.37 -5.24
C ILE A 396 -22.34 27.59 -6.12
N GLY A 397 -22.59 28.12 -7.31
CA GLY A 397 -23.54 27.53 -8.28
C GLY A 397 -22.89 26.67 -9.36
N ALA A 398 -21.57 26.59 -9.38
CA ALA A 398 -20.80 25.85 -10.35
C ALA A 398 -19.95 24.75 -9.70
N PHE A 399 -19.41 23.86 -10.52
CA PHE A 399 -18.50 22.81 -10.07
C PHE A 399 -17.14 23.42 -9.72
N PRO A 400 -16.55 23.03 -8.59
CA PRO A 400 -15.19 23.42 -8.27
C PRO A 400 -14.18 22.64 -9.13
N ALA A 401 -12.94 23.13 -9.18
CA ALA A 401 -11.83 22.41 -9.79
C ALA A 401 -10.77 22.07 -8.74
N LEU A 402 -10.17 20.86 -8.85
CA LEU A 402 -9.17 20.36 -7.93
C LEU A 402 -7.85 20.13 -8.65
N SER A 403 -6.81 20.85 -8.25
CA SER A 403 -5.48 20.68 -8.79
C SER A 403 -4.76 19.43 -8.27
N ALA A 404 -3.68 19.03 -8.94
CA ALA A 404 -2.90 17.86 -8.55
C ALA A 404 -2.15 18.06 -7.22
N ASP A 405 -1.76 19.28 -6.92
CA ASP A 405 -1.02 19.70 -5.73
C ASP A 405 -1.92 20.05 -4.54
N GLY A 406 -3.23 19.77 -4.65
CA GLY A 406 -4.14 19.86 -3.52
C GLY A 406 -4.67 21.27 -3.28
N VAL A 407 -4.97 22.03 -4.33
CA VAL A 407 -5.70 23.32 -4.24
C VAL A 407 -7.08 23.18 -4.86
N LEU A 408 -8.11 23.55 -4.09
CA LEU A 408 -9.50 23.59 -4.56
C LEU A 408 -9.86 24.99 -5.04
N TYR A 409 -10.27 25.12 -6.28
CA TYR A 409 -10.70 26.37 -6.88
C TYR A 409 -12.22 26.40 -7.04
N CYS A 410 -12.85 27.49 -6.63
CA CYS A 410 -14.29 27.68 -6.80
C CYS A 410 -14.62 29.16 -7.03
N VAL A 411 -15.70 29.43 -7.77
CA VAL A 411 -16.21 30.77 -8.01
C VAL A 411 -17.59 30.93 -7.33
N THR A 412 -17.73 31.94 -6.51
CA THR A 412 -19.03 32.27 -5.90
C THR A 412 -19.94 33.04 -6.87
N ASN A 413 -21.23 33.10 -6.59
CA ASN A 413 -22.16 33.88 -7.39
C ASN A 413 -21.99 35.42 -7.21
N LYS A 414 -21.03 35.87 -6.39
CA LYS A 414 -20.54 37.23 -6.35
C LYS A 414 -19.32 37.45 -7.25
N SER A 415 -19.02 36.46 -8.09
CA SER A 415 -17.89 36.49 -9.03
C SER A 415 -16.53 36.60 -8.34
N THR A 416 -16.37 36.02 -7.15
CA THR A 416 -15.08 35.90 -6.49
C THR A 416 -14.54 34.51 -6.71
N LEU A 417 -13.34 34.39 -7.31
CA LEU A 417 -12.57 33.15 -7.43
C LEU A 417 -11.73 32.95 -6.20
N TYR A 418 -11.86 31.78 -5.57
CA TYR A 418 -11.11 31.37 -4.40
C TYR A 418 -10.19 30.20 -4.71
N ALA A 419 -8.98 30.24 -4.13
CA ALA A 419 -8.07 29.09 -4.04
C ALA A 419 -7.98 28.66 -2.57
N LEU A 420 -8.33 27.41 -2.30
CA LEU A 420 -8.43 26.85 -0.95
C LEU A 420 -7.44 25.72 -0.76
N ASN A 421 -6.77 25.70 0.39
CA ASN A 421 -5.94 24.57 0.79
C ASN A 421 -6.82 23.37 1.17
N THR A 422 -6.66 22.26 0.49
CA THR A 422 -7.47 21.04 0.69
C THR A 422 -7.26 20.35 2.04
N ALA A 423 -6.12 20.56 2.68
CA ALA A 423 -5.83 19.93 3.97
C ALA A 423 -6.65 20.52 5.12
N ASN A 424 -6.88 21.85 5.12
CA ASN A 424 -7.49 22.57 6.25
C ASN A 424 -8.55 23.61 5.87
N GLY A 425 -8.83 23.81 4.58
CA GLY A 425 -9.80 24.79 4.10
C GLY A 425 -9.33 26.26 4.14
N ALA A 426 -8.06 26.52 4.42
CA ALA A 426 -7.55 27.90 4.45
C ALA A 426 -7.62 28.54 3.07
N ILE A 427 -8.06 29.81 3.01
CA ILE A 427 -8.01 30.60 1.78
C ILE A 427 -6.54 30.94 1.50
N LEU A 428 -6.01 30.40 0.39
CA LEU A 428 -4.66 30.72 -0.08
C LEU A 428 -4.64 32.09 -0.74
N TRP A 429 -5.64 32.36 -1.56
CA TRP A 429 -5.89 33.65 -2.18
C TRP A 429 -7.33 33.76 -2.71
N GLU A 430 -7.76 34.97 -2.98
CA GLU A 430 -9.04 35.28 -3.61
C GLU A 430 -8.87 36.35 -4.67
N GLN A 431 -9.70 36.33 -5.72
CA GLN A 431 -9.68 37.26 -6.82
C GLN A 431 -11.13 37.65 -7.21
N ALA A 432 -11.43 38.92 -7.09
CA ALA A 432 -12.69 39.46 -7.60
C ALA A 432 -12.63 39.48 -9.15
N LEU A 433 -13.70 38.99 -9.78
CA LEU A 433 -13.89 38.96 -11.22
C LEU A 433 -15.04 39.90 -11.60
N GLU A 434 -15.07 40.34 -12.86
CA GLU A 434 -16.19 41.13 -13.36
C GLU A 434 -17.39 40.24 -13.71
N GLY A 435 -18.60 40.72 -13.46
CA GLY A 435 -19.85 40.02 -13.72
C GLY A 435 -20.72 39.82 -12.49
N SER A 436 -21.91 39.31 -12.68
CA SER A 436 -22.90 39.15 -11.61
C SER A 436 -23.02 37.73 -11.07
N THR A 437 -22.46 36.74 -11.78
CA THR A 437 -22.55 35.34 -11.40
C THR A 437 -21.26 34.61 -11.83
N GLY A 438 -20.70 33.86 -10.90
CA GLY A 438 -19.65 32.92 -11.22
C GLY A 438 -20.18 31.69 -11.96
N SER A 439 -19.37 31.13 -12.83
CA SER A 439 -19.67 29.97 -13.63
C SER A 439 -18.57 28.90 -13.43
N ALA A 440 -18.25 28.15 -14.47
CA ALA A 440 -17.30 27.05 -14.43
C ALA A 440 -15.89 27.47 -13.99
N VAL A 441 -15.21 26.53 -13.37
CA VAL A 441 -13.75 26.56 -13.17
C VAL A 441 -13.15 25.30 -13.78
N ALA A 442 -12.00 25.43 -14.46
CA ALA A 442 -11.24 24.30 -14.97
C ALA A 442 -9.74 24.57 -14.83
N ILE A 443 -8.93 23.52 -14.85
CA ILE A 443 -7.47 23.57 -14.69
C ILE A 443 -6.82 22.81 -15.83
N ASP A 444 -5.81 23.40 -16.49
CA ASP A 444 -5.03 22.71 -17.51
C ASP A 444 -3.87 21.87 -16.92
N GLN A 445 -3.14 21.18 -17.80
CA GLN A 445 -1.99 20.35 -17.39
C GLN A 445 -0.83 21.16 -16.78
N SER A 446 -0.75 22.45 -17.09
CA SER A 446 0.27 23.37 -16.53
C SER A 446 -0.17 23.97 -15.20
N GLY A 447 -1.39 23.68 -14.75
CA GLY A 447 -1.97 24.22 -13.53
C GLY A 447 -2.63 25.59 -13.70
N ASN A 448 -2.77 26.12 -14.94
CA ASN A 448 -3.48 27.38 -15.16
C ASN A 448 -4.98 27.20 -14.91
N ILE A 449 -5.56 28.21 -14.30
CA ILE A 449 -6.94 28.22 -13.83
C ILE A 449 -7.79 29.04 -14.79
N TYR A 450 -8.86 28.48 -15.31
CA TYR A 450 -9.83 29.13 -16.16
C TYR A 450 -11.12 29.34 -15.38
N ALA A 451 -11.61 30.58 -15.30
CA ALA A 451 -12.82 30.94 -14.57
C ALA A 451 -13.76 31.74 -15.44
N GLY A 452 -15.04 31.36 -15.45
CA GLY A 452 -16.08 32.02 -16.22
C GLY A 452 -17.02 32.83 -15.35
N THR A 453 -17.54 33.93 -15.92
CA THR A 453 -18.60 34.76 -15.32
C THR A 453 -19.69 35.06 -16.34
N SER A 454 -20.67 35.87 -15.94
CA SER A 454 -21.72 36.39 -16.86
C SER A 454 -21.21 37.43 -17.87
N SER A 455 -19.94 37.86 -17.80
CA SER A 455 -19.39 38.91 -18.68
C SER A 455 -18.03 38.59 -19.30
N ALA A 456 -17.28 37.65 -18.73
CA ALA A 456 -15.94 37.35 -19.21
C ALA A 456 -15.49 35.91 -18.87
N ILE A 457 -14.44 35.45 -19.56
CA ILE A 457 -13.63 34.27 -19.20
C ILE A 457 -12.22 34.75 -18.89
N TYR A 458 -11.66 34.27 -17.82
CA TYR A 458 -10.32 34.61 -17.33
C TYR A 458 -9.42 33.39 -17.34
N ALA A 459 -8.13 33.60 -17.56
CA ALA A 459 -7.08 32.63 -17.27
C ALA A 459 -6.09 33.21 -16.28
N PHE A 460 -5.75 32.43 -15.28
CA PHE A 460 -4.75 32.77 -14.26
C PHE A 460 -3.66 31.69 -14.21
N SER A 461 -2.44 32.11 -13.89
CA SER A 461 -1.41 31.17 -13.49
C SER A 461 -1.69 30.59 -12.09
N PRO A 462 -1.04 29.49 -11.67
CA PRO A 462 -1.12 28.99 -10.29
C PRO A 462 -0.73 30.04 -9.23
N SER A 463 0.14 30.99 -9.60
CA SER A 463 0.58 32.11 -8.74
C SER A 463 -0.36 33.32 -8.76
N ARG A 464 -1.56 33.18 -9.33
CA ARG A 464 -2.59 34.23 -9.42
C ARG A 464 -2.30 35.35 -10.46
N GLU A 465 -1.34 35.20 -11.34
CA GLU A 465 -1.12 36.16 -12.43
C GLU A 465 -2.23 36.00 -13.47
N GLU A 466 -2.90 37.10 -13.86
CA GLU A 466 -3.84 37.09 -14.98
C GLU A 466 -3.08 36.93 -16.30
N LEU A 467 -3.28 35.81 -16.97
CA LEU A 467 -2.64 35.48 -18.25
C LEU A 467 -3.38 36.16 -19.40
N TRP A 468 -4.70 36.11 -19.34
CA TRP A 468 -5.58 36.78 -20.30
C TRP A 468 -7.03 36.87 -19.80
N LYS A 469 -7.79 37.75 -20.42
CA LYS A 469 -9.22 37.96 -20.21
C LYS A 469 -9.92 38.05 -21.54
N LEU A 470 -10.98 37.27 -21.75
CA LEU A 470 -11.90 37.39 -22.90
C LEU A 470 -13.20 38.03 -22.45
N GLU A 471 -13.44 39.26 -22.87
CA GLU A 471 -14.61 40.04 -22.51
C GLU A 471 -15.83 39.78 -23.40
N ASN A 472 -17.00 40.26 -22.98
CA ASN A 472 -18.28 40.21 -23.72
C ASN A 472 -18.72 38.77 -24.05
N VAL A 473 -18.45 37.84 -23.13
CA VAL A 473 -18.94 36.44 -23.18
C VAL A 473 -19.79 36.17 -21.96
N ASN A 474 -21.00 35.66 -22.16
CA ASN A 474 -21.94 35.32 -21.09
C ASN A 474 -21.96 33.79 -20.93
N VAL A 475 -21.11 33.30 -20.04
CA VAL A 475 -20.97 31.84 -19.80
C VAL A 475 -22.22 31.31 -19.09
N THR A 476 -22.65 30.11 -19.43
CA THR A 476 -23.81 29.47 -18.80
C THR A 476 -23.54 29.24 -17.30
N GLU A 477 -24.44 29.72 -16.42
CA GLU A 477 -24.28 29.75 -14.95
C GLU A 477 -23.94 28.38 -14.34
N GLN A 478 -24.49 27.31 -14.83
CA GLN A 478 -24.20 25.94 -14.38
C GLN A 478 -23.37 25.16 -15.40
N GLY A 479 -22.77 25.89 -16.36
CA GLY A 479 -21.92 25.30 -17.36
C GLY A 479 -20.61 24.77 -16.76
N THR A 480 -19.92 23.98 -17.55
CA THR A 480 -18.55 23.55 -17.31
C THR A 480 -17.71 23.97 -18.51
N PHE A 481 -16.43 24.14 -18.32
CA PHE A 481 -15.47 24.18 -19.42
C PHE A 481 -15.08 22.77 -19.81
N ALA A 482 -14.60 22.62 -21.04
CA ALA A 482 -13.87 21.43 -21.47
C ALA A 482 -12.53 21.86 -22.06
N LEU A 483 -11.46 21.17 -21.66
CA LEU A 483 -10.10 21.50 -22.04
C LEU A 483 -9.49 20.32 -22.81
N VAL A 484 -9.26 20.49 -24.11
CA VAL A 484 -8.67 19.44 -24.97
C VAL A 484 -7.81 20.10 -26.06
N ASN A 485 -6.65 19.56 -26.33
CA ASN A 485 -5.77 19.98 -27.45
C ASN A 485 -5.47 21.49 -27.46
N SER A 486 -5.06 22.09 -26.36
CA SER A 486 -4.77 23.52 -26.17
C SER A 486 -5.98 24.45 -26.38
N ARG A 487 -7.19 23.93 -26.40
CA ARG A 487 -8.44 24.67 -26.52
C ARG A 487 -9.30 24.58 -25.28
N LEU A 488 -9.88 25.69 -24.94
CA LEU A 488 -10.99 25.79 -23.98
C LEU A 488 -12.30 25.91 -24.76
N TYR A 489 -13.24 25.02 -24.45
CA TYR A 489 -14.59 25.08 -24.98
C TYR A 489 -15.55 25.57 -23.89
N ALA A 490 -16.34 26.59 -24.20
CA ALA A 490 -17.29 27.18 -23.28
C ALA A 490 -18.68 27.26 -23.90
N THR A 491 -19.70 26.88 -23.11
CA THR A 491 -21.09 27.04 -23.49
C THR A 491 -21.65 28.37 -22.97
N LEU A 492 -22.44 29.02 -23.81
CA LEU A 492 -22.95 30.38 -23.57
C LEU A 492 -24.46 30.40 -23.35
N LYS A 493 -24.93 31.42 -22.63
CA LYS A 493 -26.35 31.76 -22.42
C LYS A 493 -26.99 32.39 -23.66
N ALA A 494 -28.32 32.40 -23.67
CA ALA A 494 -29.13 33.18 -24.58
C ALA A 494 -28.84 32.95 -26.07
N ALA A 495 -28.83 31.67 -26.48
CA ALA A 495 -28.54 31.25 -27.86
C ALA A 495 -27.09 31.54 -28.34
N GLY A 496 -26.20 31.89 -27.42
CA GLY A 496 -24.77 32.08 -27.74
C GLY A 496 -24.06 30.79 -28.16
N GLY A 497 -24.62 29.63 -27.81
CA GLY A 497 -24.14 28.32 -28.25
C GLY A 497 -22.79 27.92 -27.65
N LEU A 498 -21.82 27.59 -28.48
CA LEU A 498 -20.50 27.10 -28.11
C LEU A 498 -19.40 27.98 -28.69
N ILE A 499 -18.36 28.26 -27.93
CA ILE A 499 -17.13 28.91 -28.43
C ILE A 499 -15.91 28.05 -28.12
N ALA A 500 -14.90 28.16 -29.01
CA ALA A 500 -13.57 27.64 -28.76
C ALA A 500 -12.58 28.81 -28.61
N ILE A 501 -11.71 28.66 -27.63
CA ILE A 501 -10.73 29.68 -27.24
C ILE A 501 -9.36 29.01 -27.19
N ASP A 502 -8.35 29.63 -27.79
CA ASP A 502 -6.95 29.24 -27.62
C ASP A 502 -6.52 29.48 -26.16
N MET A 503 -6.11 28.43 -25.47
CA MET A 503 -5.80 28.48 -24.02
C MET A 503 -4.59 29.35 -23.70
N LYS A 504 -3.67 29.50 -24.65
CA LYS A 504 -2.44 30.28 -24.49
C LYS A 504 -2.66 31.77 -24.61
N THR A 505 -3.49 32.17 -25.58
CA THR A 505 -3.66 33.59 -25.95
C THR A 505 -4.96 34.20 -25.51
N GLY A 506 -5.96 33.38 -25.13
CA GLY A 506 -7.33 33.83 -24.86
C GLY A 506 -8.11 34.22 -26.13
N ALA A 507 -7.55 34.02 -27.31
CA ALA A 507 -8.21 34.37 -28.54
C ALA A 507 -9.38 33.43 -28.85
N LYS A 508 -10.55 33.99 -29.16
CA LYS A 508 -11.68 33.21 -29.67
C LYS A 508 -11.35 32.74 -31.11
N GLU A 509 -11.23 31.42 -31.28
CA GLU A 509 -10.94 30.85 -32.60
C GLU A 509 -12.19 30.72 -33.45
N TRP A 510 -13.27 30.26 -32.89
CA TRP A 510 -14.55 30.16 -33.57
C TRP A 510 -15.73 30.19 -32.57
N ALA A 511 -16.94 30.37 -33.11
CA ALA A 511 -18.19 30.29 -32.39
C ALA A 511 -19.22 29.52 -33.23
N PHE A 512 -19.99 28.69 -32.54
CA PHE A 512 -21.12 27.94 -33.09
C PHE A 512 -22.40 28.40 -32.37
N PRO A 513 -23.18 29.31 -32.94
CA PRO A 513 -24.39 29.82 -32.34
C PRO A 513 -25.52 28.77 -32.34
N THR A 514 -26.39 28.81 -31.35
CA THR A 514 -27.61 28.03 -31.30
C THR A 514 -28.84 28.91 -31.46
N SER A 515 -30.05 28.35 -31.44
CA SER A 515 -31.24 29.13 -31.86
C SER A 515 -32.28 29.36 -30.76
N LYS A 516 -32.23 28.60 -29.66
CA LYS A 516 -33.36 28.55 -28.72
C LYS A 516 -33.05 28.86 -27.26
N GLY A 517 -31.87 28.63 -26.78
CA GLY A 517 -31.60 28.78 -25.37
C GLY A 517 -30.15 28.64 -24.96
N ASP A 518 -29.97 28.37 -23.67
CA ASP A 518 -28.63 28.16 -23.12
C ASP A 518 -28.06 26.83 -23.58
N ALA A 519 -26.80 26.82 -23.95
CA ALA A 519 -26.05 25.59 -24.21
C ALA A 519 -25.46 25.04 -22.92
N TYR A 520 -25.37 23.71 -22.81
CA TYR A 520 -24.91 23.03 -21.58
C TYR A 520 -23.87 21.96 -21.85
N PHE A 521 -22.91 21.85 -20.93
CA PHE A 521 -22.00 20.74 -20.69
C PHE A 521 -21.28 20.19 -21.93
N PRO A 522 -20.26 20.90 -22.40
CA PRO A 522 -19.47 20.44 -23.51
C PRO A 522 -18.72 19.14 -23.11
N ILE A 523 -18.91 18.09 -23.89
CA ILE A 523 -18.14 16.86 -23.88
C ILE A 523 -17.29 16.87 -25.14
N VAL A 524 -16.01 16.55 -25.03
CA VAL A 524 -15.06 16.64 -26.15
C VAL A 524 -14.35 15.32 -26.32
N ASP A 525 -14.39 14.75 -27.52
CA ASP A 525 -13.63 13.54 -27.82
C ASP A 525 -12.14 13.85 -28.06
N LYS A 526 -11.31 12.81 -28.10
CA LYS A 526 -9.86 12.92 -28.33
C LYS A 526 -9.48 13.60 -29.66
N ASN A 527 -10.42 13.66 -30.62
CA ASN A 527 -10.21 14.31 -31.90
C ASN A 527 -10.64 15.80 -31.91
N GLY A 528 -11.15 16.28 -30.75
CA GLY A 528 -11.62 17.66 -30.60
C GLY A 528 -13.05 17.89 -31.10
N THR A 529 -13.85 16.86 -31.39
CA THR A 529 -15.29 17.00 -31.65
C THR A 529 -16.00 17.30 -30.35
N VAL A 530 -16.80 18.37 -30.32
CA VAL A 530 -17.54 18.81 -29.16
C VAL A 530 -19.00 18.40 -29.26
N TYR A 531 -19.51 17.73 -28.25
CA TYR A 531 -20.90 17.34 -28.10
C TYR A 531 -21.53 18.17 -26.98
N PHE A 532 -22.68 18.78 -27.25
CA PHE A 532 -23.39 19.58 -26.25
C PHE A 532 -24.90 19.59 -26.50
N THR A 533 -25.68 20.02 -25.52
CA THR A 533 -27.13 20.12 -25.59
C THR A 533 -27.57 21.57 -25.48
N GLU A 534 -28.73 21.88 -26.04
CA GLU A 534 -29.37 23.18 -25.94
C GLU A 534 -30.73 23.08 -25.22
N LYS A 535 -30.94 23.94 -24.23
CA LYS A 535 -32.18 24.02 -23.49
C LYS A 535 -33.33 24.45 -24.41
N GLY A 536 -34.44 23.68 -24.37
CA GLY A 536 -35.64 23.97 -25.13
C GLY A 536 -35.62 23.52 -26.59
N SER A 537 -34.51 23.03 -27.11
CA SER A 537 -34.40 22.54 -28.52
C SER A 537 -34.58 21.03 -28.69
N GLN A 538 -34.50 20.26 -27.63
CA GLN A 538 -34.48 18.79 -27.69
C GLN A 538 -33.36 18.23 -28.59
N THR A 539 -32.33 19.00 -28.84
CA THR A 539 -31.30 18.69 -29.84
C THR A 539 -29.94 18.50 -29.17
N VAL A 540 -29.27 17.43 -29.58
CA VAL A 540 -27.85 17.19 -29.34
C VAL A 540 -27.07 17.66 -30.56
N PHE A 541 -26.03 18.43 -30.34
CA PHE A 541 -25.14 18.93 -31.37
C PHE A 541 -23.78 18.26 -31.29
N ALA A 542 -23.19 17.96 -32.46
CA ALA A 542 -21.78 17.63 -32.59
C ALA A 542 -21.13 18.65 -33.52
N VAL A 543 -20.06 19.26 -33.05
CA VAL A 543 -19.28 20.30 -33.78
C VAL A 543 -17.84 19.84 -33.86
N ASN A 544 -17.27 19.84 -35.06
CA ASN A 544 -15.88 19.48 -35.28
C ASN A 544 -14.92 20.51 -34.64
N SER A 545 -13.65 20.12 -34.53
CA SER A 545 -12.61 20.98 -33.97
C SER A 545 -12.40 22.32 -34.74
N ASP A 546 -12.88 22.43 -35.96
CA ASP A 546 -12.86 23.65 -36.78
C ASP A 546 -14.11 24.55 -36.62
N GLY A 547 -15.05 24.17 -35.74
CA GLY A 547 -16.29 24.90 -35.52
C GLY A 547 -17.43 24.57 -36.47
N GLN A 548 -17.23 23.65 -37.41
CA GLN A 548 -18.28 23.24 -38.35
C GLN A 548 -19.18 22.15 -37.73
N LYS A 549 -20.47 22.22 -38.04
CA LYS A 549 -21.44 21.22 -37.60
C LYS A 549 -21.13 19.87 -38.22
N LYS A 550 -20.81 18.87 -37.37
CA LYS A 550 -20.67 17.47 -37.79
C LYS A 550 -22.04 16.85 -38.03
N TRP A 551 -22.89 16.94 -37.02
CA TRP A 551 -24.29 16.52 -37.06
C TRP A 551 -25.11 17.23 -35.97
N SER A 552 -26.42 17.14 -36.08
CA SER A 552 -27.34 17.49 -35.00
C SER A 552 -28.52 16.52 -35.01
N LYS A 553 -28.94 16.08 -33.81
CA LYS A 553 -30.02 15.09 -33.63
C LYS A 553 -31.09 15.61 -32.71
N ASN A 554 -32.31 15.75 -33.20
CA ASN A 554 -33.48 15.92 -32.34
C ASN A 554 -33.84 14.56 -31.74
N VAL A 555 -33.82 14.46 -30.40
CA VAL A 555 -34.13 13.23 -29.66
C VAL A 555 -35.57 13.20 -29.16
N GLY A 556 -36.36 14.21 -29.49
CA GLY A 556 -37.78 14.29 -29.13
C GLY A 556 -38.06 14.40 -27.63
N ASN A 557 -37.05 14.80 -26.83
CA ASN A 557 -37.08 14.86 -25.38
C ASN A 557 -36.41 16.14 -24.87
N ASN A 558 -36.89 16.68 -23.76
CA ASN A 558 -36.21 17.79 -23.11
C ASN A 558 -34.84 17.35 -22.56
N LEU A 559 -33.83 18.15 -22.85
CA LEU A 559 -32.43 17.93 -22.49
C LEU A 559 -31.92 18.96 -21.47
N ASN A 560 -32.82 19.46 -20.60
CA ASN A 560 -32.44 20.46 -19.58
C ASN A 560 -31.46 19.85 -18.58
N TYR A 561 -30.28 20.46 -18.46
CA TYR A 561 -29.24 20.09 -17.51
C TYR A 561 -28.63 18.68 -17.71
N SER A 562 -28.92 18.01 -18.81
CA SER A 562 -28.38 16.69 -19.10
C SER A 562 -26.93 16.79 -19.58
N GLY A 563 -25.98 16.41 -18.73
CA GLY A 563 -24.59 16.19 -19.13
C GLY A 563 -24.41 14.79 -19.71
N GLY A 564 -23.48 14.65 -20.64
CA GLY A 564 -23.16 13.38 -21.28
C GLY A 564 -21.97 12.64 -20.68
N ALA A 565 -21.81 11.37 -21.08
CA ALA A 565 -20.60 10.59 -20.91
C ALA A 565 -20.23 9.94 -22.24
N LEU A 566 -18.96 9.98 -22.59
CA LEU A 566 -18.42 9.44 -23.83
C LEU A 566 -17.66 8.14 -23.56
N SER A 567 -18.08 7.07 -24.21
CA SER A 567 -17.38 5.79 -24.13
C SER A 567 -16.26 5.67 -25.15
N ALA A 568 -15.29 4.82 -24.85
CA ALA A 568 -14.12 4.58 -25.69
C ALA A 568 -14.44 4.05 -27.10
N ASP A 569 -15.60 3.41 -27.29
CA ASP A 569 -16.08 2.92 -28.58
C ASP A 569 -16.83 3.99 -29.40
N GLY A 570 -16.90 5.22 -28.92
CA GLY A 570 -17.55 6.33 -29.62
C GLY A 570 -19.07 6.38 -29.48
N THR A 571 -19.60 6.03 -28.29
CA THR A 571 -21.01 6.25 -27.94
C THR A 571 -21.13 7.38 -26.92
N LEU A 572 -21.94 8.40 -27.25
CA LEU A 572 -22.30 9.49 -26.34
C LEU A 572 -23.58 9.15 -25.59
N TYR A 573 -23.52 8.92 -24.31
CA TYR A 573 -24.68 8.70 -23.45
C TYR A 573 -25.21 10.00 -22.87
N ILE A 574 -26.53 10.17 -22.86
CA ILE A 574 -27.22 11.35 -22.31
C ILE A 574 -28.52 10.95 -21.59
N GLY A 575 -28.90 11.68 -20.57
CA GLY A 575 -30.21 11.53 -19.91
C GLY A 575 -31.26 12.44 -20.54
N THR A 576 -32.54 12.06 -20.45
CA THR A 576 -33.67 12.87 -20.93
C THR A 576 -34.70 13.14 -19.82
N GLN A 577 -35.28 14.34 -19.80
CA GLN A 577 -36.20 14.75 -18.77
C GLN A 577 -37.64 14.25 -19.01
N SER A 578 -38.21 14.50 -20.19
CA SER A 578 -39.66 14.35 -20.39
C SER A 578 -40.12 12.94 -20.72
N LYS A 579 -39.25 12.09 -21.25
CA LYS A 579 -39.57 10.69 -21.54
C LYS A 579 -38.85 9.70 -20.65
N ASN A 580 -38.14 10.23 -19.64
CA ASN A 580 -37.47 9.40 -18.64
C ASN A 580 -36.54 8.33 -19.23
N LYS A 581 -35.71 8.71 -20.19
CA LYS A 581 -34.82 7.80 -20.90
C LYS A 581 -33.37 8.18 -20.73
N VAL A 582 -32.50 7.18 -20.86
CA VAL A 582 -31.10 7.34 -21.19
C VAL A 582 -30.89 6.89 -22.62
N LEU A 583 -30.22 7.69 -23.41
CA LEU A 583 -29.94 7.44 -24.83
C LEU A 583 -28.42 7.35 -25.04
N GLY A 584 -27.99 6.46 -25.91
CA GLY A 584 -26.62 6.42 -26.47
C GLY A 584 -26.66 6.79 -27.95
N LEU A 585 -25.87 7.79 -28.34
CA LEU A 585 -25.77 8.27 -29.71
C LEU A 585 -24.39 7.90 -30.28
N ASN A 586 -24.36 7.36 -31.48
CA ASN A 586 -23.14 7.14 -32.22
C ASN A 586 -22.48 8.49 -32.54
N THR A 587 -21.23 8.69 -32.12
CA THR A 587 -20.50 9.95 -32.30
C THR A 587 -20.15 10.29 -33.74
N ALA A 588 -20.17 9.29 -34.65
CA ALA A 588 -19.89 9.53 -36.06
C ALA A 588 -21.05 10.21 -36.81
N ASN A 589 -22.32 9.82 -36.50
CA ASN A 589 -23.49 10.22 -37.29
C ASN A 589 -24.70 10.68 -36.45
N GLY A 590 -24.67 10.56 -35.12
CA GLY A 590 -25.77 10.93 -34.21
C GLY A 590 -26.94 9.94 -34.17
N GLU A 591 -26.79 8.73 -34.71
CA GLU A 591 -27.82 7.70 -34.59
C GLU A 591 -27.96 7.18 -33.16
N ILE A 592 -29.20 6.89 -32.74
CA ILE A 592 -29.46 6.29 -31.43
C ILE A 592 -29.15 4.80 -31.52
N VAL A 593 -28.12 4.38 -30.79
CA VAL A 593 -27.64 2.98 -30.72
C VAL A 593 -27.95 2.30 -29.38
N PHE A 594 -28.37 3.09 -28.40
CA PHE A 594 -28.77 2.59 -27.09
C PHE A 594 -29.95 3.42 -26.58
N GLU A 595 -30.95 2.75 -26.01
CA GLU A 595 -32.10 3.40 -25.42
C GLU A 595 -32.64 2.58 -24.24
N GLU A 596 -32.69 3.21 -23.06
CA GLU A 596 -33.25 2.60 -21.85
C GLU A 596 -34.25 3.50 -21.18
N THR A 597 -35.36 2.93 -20.71
CA THR A 597 -36.42 3.62 -19.97
C THR A 597 -36.12 3.58 -18.49
N VAL A 598 -35.95 4.73 -17.86
CA VAL A 598 -35.55 4.87 -16.46
C VAL A 598 -36.74 4.87 -15.49
N GLY A 599 -37.92 5.22 -15.98
CA GLY A 599 -39.15 5.36 -15.18
C GLY A 599 -39.28 6.66 -14.38
N GLN A 600 -38.20 7.44 -14.27
CA GLN A 600 -38.13 8.73 -13.57
C GLN A 600 -37.35 9.74 -14.41
N GLN A 601 -37.55 11.05 -14.15
CA GLN A 601 -36.84 12.09 -14.88
C GLN A 601 -35.34 12.02 -14.65
N VAL A 602 -34.53 12.04 -15.72
CA VAL A 602 -33.08 12.14 -15.66
C VAL A 602 -32.67 13.57 -15.99
N MET A 603 -32.33 14.31 -14.96
CA MET A 603 -31.82 15.70 -15.06
C MET A 603 -30.37 15.82 -14.58
N SER A 604 -29.78 14.72 -14.14
CA SER A 604 -28.33 14.64 -13.81
C SER A 604 -27.51 14.40 -15.06
N ALA A 605 -26.22 14.71 -15.00
CA ALA A 605 -25.29 14.15 -15.94
C ALA A 605 -25.19 12.61 -15.72
N VAL A 606 -24.98 11.90 -16.80
CA VAL A 606 -24.64 10.47 -16.76
C VAL A 606 -23.13 10.29 -16.60
N THR A 607 -22.70 9.21 -15.99
CA THR A 607 -21.27 8.90 -15.82
C THR A 607 -21.06 7.41 -16.09
N ILE A 608 -19.99 7.06 -16.80
CA ILE A 608 -19.56 5.66 -16.96
C ILE A 608 -18.61 5.37 -15.80
N GLY A 609 -18.98 4.39 -14.96
CA GLY A 609 -18.17 3.95 -13.84
C GLY A 609 -17.00 3.05 -14.25
N PRO A 610 -16.05 2.82 -13.34
CA PRO A 610 -14.90 1.93 -13.58
C PRO A 610 -15.31 0.47 -13.80
N ASP A 611 -16.48 0.09 -13.32
CA ASP A 611 -17.12 -1.22 -13.50
C ASP A 611 -17.90 -1.36 -14.81
N ARG A 612 -17.69 -0.46 -15.78
CA ARG A 612 -18.31 -0.43 -17.12
C ARG A 612 -19.83 -0.33 -17.12
N ARG A 613 -20.41 0.14 -16.03
CA ARG A 613 -21.83 0.52 -15.98
C ARG A 613 -22.02 2.01 -16.19
N LEU A 614 -23.15 2.35 -16.78
CA LEU A 614 -23.61 3.72 -16.91
C LEU A 614 -24.50 4.08 -15.72
N TYR A 615 -24.18 5.18 -15.06
CA TYR A 615 -24.89 5.68 -13.89
C TYR A 615 -25.60 6.98 -14.16
N CYS A 616 -26.82 7.11 -13.64
CA CYS A 616 -27.53 8.39 -13.60
C CYS A 616 -28.33 8.54 -12.31
N GLY A 617 -28.45 9.77 -11.86
CA GLY A 617 -29.37 10.12 -10.79
C GLY A 617 -30.73 10.56 -11.36
N THR A 618 -31.80 10.35 -10.60
CA THR A 618 -33.17 10.63 -11.05
C THR A 618 -33.91 11.59 -10.11
N ILE A 619 -35.04 12.12 -10.61
CA ILE A 619 -36.02 12.84 -9.84
C ILE A 619 -37.28 11.98 -9.81
N GLY A 620 -37.61 11.41 -8.67
CA GLY A 620 -38.82 10.63 -8.45
C GLY A 620 -39.96 11.40 -7.83
N ALA A 621 -41.09 10.74 -7.63
CA ALA A 621 -42.21 11.26 -6.85
C ALA A 621 -41.80 11.44 -5.38
N ASP A 622 -42.53 12.30 -4.65
CA ASP A 622 -42.34 12.55 -3.21
C ASP A 622 -40.91 13.02 -2.83
N ASN A 623 -40.18 13.61 -3.80
CA ASN A 623 -38.79 14.07 -3.63
C ASN A 623 -37.79 12.94 -3.31
N ILE A 624 -38.10 11.72 -3.63
CA ILE A 624 -37.18 10.58 -3.52
C ILE A 624 -36.74 10.20 -4.93
N GLY A 625 -35.49 10.45 -5.22
CA GLY A 625 -34.85 10.00 -6.43
C GLY A 625 -34.21 8.62 -6.27
N ALA A 626 -33.63 8.15 -7.35
CA ALA A 626 -32.82 6.94 -7.35
C ALA A 626 -31.52 7.17 -8.11
N VAL A 627 -30.53 6.33 -7.84
CA VAL A 627 -29.43 6.07 -8.75
C VAL A 627 -29.80 4.84 -9.58
N LYS A 628 -29.64 4.98 -10.89
CA LYS A 628 -29.82 3.87 -11.84
C LYS A 628 -28.48 3.50 -12.40
N ALA A 629 -28.28 2.18 -12.58
CA ALA A 629 -27.08 1.60 -13.15
C ALA A 629 -27.46 0.67 -14.32
N PHE A 630 -26.80 0.84 -15.46
CA PHE A 630 -27.04 0.07 -16.67
C PHE A 630 -25.77 -0.63 -17.11
N ALA A 631 -25.82 -1.93 -17.34
CA ALA A 631 -24.71 -2.66 -17.91
C ALA A 631 -24.54 -2.27 -19.39
N ILE A 632 -23.48 -1.56 -19.71
CA ILE A 632 -23.18 -1.13 -21.09
C ILE A 632 -21.92 -1.80 -21.64
N ASP A 633 -21.12 -2.42 -20.77
CA ASP A 633 -19.86 -3.07 -21.13
C ASP A 633 -18.92 -2.13 -21.92
N LYS A 634 -18.83 -0.88 -21.48
CA LYS A 634 -18.02 0.15 -22.12
C LYS A 634 -17.20 0.91 -21.08
N THR A 635 -15.97 1.20 -21.43
CA THR A 635 -15.12 2.10 -20.65
C THR A 635 -15.32 3.56 -21.08
N ILE A 636 -15.01 4.47 -20.17
CA ILE A 636 -14.97 5.90 -20.49
C ILE A 636 -13.81 6.19 -21.46
N GLU A 637 -13.99 7.13 -22.38
CA GLU A 637 -12.91 7.54 -23.28
C GLU A 637 -11.83 8.29 -22.50
N THR A 638 -10.57 7.95 -22.74
CA THR A 638 -9.39 8.60 -22.15
C THR A 638 -8.72 9.58 -23.12
N GLY A 639 -7.96 10.55 -22.60
CA GLY A 639 -7.29 11.57 -23.42
C GLY A 639 -8.25 12.62 -24.01
N SER A 640 -9.42 12.77 -23.40
CA SER A 640 -10.52 13.64 -23.83
C SER A 640 -11.18 14.29 -22.61
N TRP A 641 -12.23 15.10 -22.84
CA TRP A 641 -13.11 15.61 -21.78
C TRP A 641 -14.44 14.83 -21.84
N SER A 642 -14.37 13.56 -21.48
CA SER A 642 -15.39 12.55 -21.80
C SER A 642 -16.59 12.53 -20.85
N VAL A 643 -16.57 13.28 -19.77
CA VAL A 643 -17.66 13.40 -18.82
C VAL A 643 -17.70 14.80 -18.22
N ARG A 644 -18.84 15.20 -17.69
CA ARG A 644 -18.97 16.44 -16.94
C ARG A 644 -18.00 16.41 -15.75
N GLY A 645 -17.11 17.40 -15.67
CA GLY A 645 -16.04 17.44 -14.67
C GLY A 645 -14.71 16.85 -15.16
N GLY A 646 -14.63 16.44 -16.43
CA GLY A 646 -13.39 15.99 -17.09
C GLY A 646 -13.00 14.55 -16.79
N ASP A 647 -13.24 14.06 -15.57
CA ASP A 647 -12.95 12.71 -15.14
C ASP A 647 -14.04 12.16 -14.18
N ILE A 648 -13.94 10.87 -13.84
CA ILE A 648 -14.91 10.21 -12.96
C ILE A 648 -14.83 10.68 -11.49
N GLN A 649 -13.76 11.35 -11.07
CA GLN A 649 -13.66 12.05 -9.79
C GLN A 649 -14.23 13.47 -9.85
N GLY A 650 -14.60 13.96 -11.04
CA GLY A 650 -15.18 15.30 -11.25
C GLY A 650 -14.19 16.45 -11.03
N THR A 651 -12.89 16.22 -11.20
CA THR A 651 -11.85 17.18 -10.79
C THR A 651 -11.80 18.47 -11.61
N ASN A 652 -12.50 18.56 -12.74
CA ASN A 652 -12.42 19.67 -13.69
C ASN A 652 -10.98 20.04 -14.06
N ARG A 653 -10.14 19.02 -14.17
CA ARG A 653 -8.74 19.14 -14.52
C ARG A 653 -8.43 18.33 -15.78
N GLN A 654 -7.69 18.95 -16.70
CA GLN A 654 -7.13 18.25 -17.86
C GLN A 654 -6.04 17.25 -17.39
N LYS A 655 -6.16 16.00 -17.81
CA LYS A 655 -5.19 14.92 -17.52
C LYS A 655 -4.20 14.73 -18.64
#